data_65c2972e93c79cb3e588a95d1c0ac070
#
_entry.id   65c2972e93c79cb3e588a95d1c0ac070
#
_cell.length_a   1.000
_cell.length_b   1.000
_cell.length_c   1.000
_cell.angle_alpha   90.00
_cell.angle_beta   90.00
_cell.angle_gamma   90.00
#
_symmetry.space_group_name_H-M   'P 1'
#
loop_
_entity.id
_entity.type
_entity.pdbx_description
1 polymer ?
#
loop_
_entity_poly.entity_id
_entity_poly.type
_entity_poly.pdbx_seq_one_letter_code
_entity_poly.pdbx_strand_id
1 'polypeptide(L)'
;MNDGEKLIPINIEDEMKSAYIDYSMSVIVSRALPDVRDGLKPVHRRVLYGMHDLGVRSSSAHKKSARIVGEVMGKYHPHGDSAIYDTMVRMAQEWSLRYMLVDGQGNFGSVDGDSPAAMRYTEARMQKISEEMLSDIEKDTVDYKLNFDDTLKEPTVLPTKIPALLVNGASGIAVGMATNIPPHNLTEVIDGTLEYIKDNSIDIDGLMQFVKAPDFPTGGIIHGYEGVKEAFHTGRGKVVIRGKAEIEEVDGKESIIVTEIPYQVNKADMIKKIADLVNDKKLEGISTIRDESDRNGMRIVFVLKRDAIPNIVLNKLYKYSPLQSSFSVNSIALVKGRPQMLNLKDMIKHFVDHRHDVVVRRTKFELKKAEDRCHILEGLIIASDNIDEVIALIKASKNAEDARDNLIKKFKLSEIQAKAIVEMRLRQLTGLEQDKLRNEYEEIKRLIEDLKDILSDEERRMSIISDELNEIKDKYGDSRRSVIEYAGGDLSIEDMIPDEKVVITISHAGYIKRTPLDEYKVQNRGGVGQKASTTRNEDFLEDLFVGTNHQYMLFFTQKGKCFWMRVYEIPEGSRTSKGRAIQNLINIEQDDKVKAFICTKDLKDEEYINNHYVIMATKKGQVKKTSLEQYSRPRINGINAITIKEGDELLEAKLTDGNSQVMLALKSGKAIRFEEAKTRPMGRNASGVRGIRLQHDKDEVIGMVSVNDMESNILVVSSNGYGKRSKLDDYRITNRGGKGVKTISITEKTGDLVAIKNVDDSNGLMIINKSGIAIRMAVEDLRVMGRATQGVKLINIKEGDSIAAVAKVIHEKEDEEQDVESTETENKNLEQWKK
;
A
#
# COMPACT_ATOMS: atom_id res chain seq x y z
N MET A 1 38.06 47.59 40.69
CA MET A 1 37.83 47.51 39.19
C MET A 1 39.23 47.66 38.63
N ASN A 2 39.69 46.65 37.90
CA ASN A 2 40.99 46.66 37.21
C ASN A 2 40.92 47.62 36.03
N ASP A 3 41.75 48.67 36.06
CA ASP A 3 41.93 49.60 34.94
C ASP A 3 42.51 48.84 33.72
N GLY A 4 41.63 48.49 32.77
CA GLY A 4 42.06 47.80 31.58
C GLY A 4 41.01 46.82 30.98
N GLU A 5 39.97 46.51 31.70
CA GLU A 5 38.90 45.63 31.16
C GLU A 5 38.01 46.44 30.21
N LYS A 6 38.03 46.05 28.93
CA LYS A 6 37.17 46.57 27.86
C LYS A 6 35.87 45.77 27.87
N LEU A 7 34.80 46.31 28.47
CA LEU A 7 33.46 45.74 28.43
C LEU A 7 32.90 45.93 27.03
N ILE A 8 32.69 44.84 26.31
CA ILE A 8 32.00 44.85 25.02
C ILE A 8 30.55 44.38 25.27
N PRO A 9 29.54 45.25 25.14
CA PRO A 9 28.16 44.83 25.30
C PRO A 9 27.76 43.92 24.12
N ILE A 10 27.34 42.70 24.46
CA ILE A 10 26.82 41.73 23.48
C ILE A 10 25.31 41.60 23.71
N ASN A 11 24.52 41.83 22.64
CA ASN A 11 23.08 41.58 22.66
C ASN A 11 22.83 40.08 22.64
N ILE A 12 22.17 39.54 23.66
CA ILE A 12 21.89 38.11 23.78
C ILE A 12 21.07 37.59 22.60
N GLU A 13 20.15 38.37 22.02
CA GLU A 13 19.36 38.00 20.87
C GLU A 13 20.21 37.79 19.60
N ASP A 14 21.20 38.65 19.38
CA ASP A 14 22.07 38.59 18.20
C ASP A 14 23.07 37.43 18.36
N GLU A 15 23.57 37.19 19.55
CA GLU A 15 24.45 36.06 19.86
C GLU A 15 23.70 34.73 19.70
N MET A 16 22.49 34.64 20.24
CA MET A 16 21.65 33.45 20.07
C MET A 16 21.29 33.17 18.60
N LYS A 17 20.97 34.22 17.81
CA LYS A 17 20.71 34.07 16.38
C LYS A 17 21.94 33.53 15.63
N SER A 18 23.10 34.13 15.89
CA SER A 18 24.36 33.70 15.25
C SER A 18 24.70 32.28 15.64
N ALA A 19 24.71 31.94 16.94
CA ALA A 19 24.99 30.59 17.43
C ALA A 19 23.99 29.53 16.89
N TYR A 20 22.70 29.89 16.76
CA TYR A 20 21.70 28.98 16.21
C TYR A 20 21.89 28.77 14.71
N ILE A 21 22.25 29.81 13.97
CA ILE A 21 22.57 29.69 12.51
C ILE A 21 23.80 28.80 12.34
N ASP A 22 24.87 29.02 13.09
CA ASP A 22 26.10 28.25 13.00
C ASP A 22 25.86 26.79 13.37
N TYR A 23 25.09 26.51 14.43
CA TYR A 23 24.67 25.17 14.80
C TYR A 23 23.85 24.51 13.70
N SER A 24 22.85 25.24 13.17
CA SER A 24 21.97 24.73 12.11
C SER A 24 22.77 24.38 10.84
N MET A 25 23.68 25.27 10.43
CA MET A 25 24.56 25.04 9.28
C MET A 25 25.46 23.83 9.51
N SER A 26 26.03 23.69 10.71
CA SER A 26 26.85 22.54 11.08
C SER A 26 26.06 21.22 11.02
N VAL A 27 24.82 21.20 11.55
CA VAL A 27 23.97 20.00 11.53
C VAL A 27 23.56 19.64 10.09
N ILE A 28 23.26 20.63 9.25
CA ILE A 28 22.86 20.42 7.85
C ILE A 28 24.03 19.87 7.04
N VAL A 29 25.18 20.59 7.06
CA VAL A 29 26.31 20.29 6.14
C VAL A 29 27.21 19.18 6.67
N SER A 30 27.40 19.10 8.01
CA SER A 30 28.43 18.25 8.61
C SER A 30 27.91 17.05 9.42
N ARG A 31 26.60 16.80 9.42
CA ARG A 31 26.03 15.69 10.22
C ARG A 31 24.93 14.90 9.51
N ALA A 32 23.81 15.56 9.13
CA ALA A 32 22.57 14.88 8.84
C ALA A 32 22.37 14.51 7.37
N LEU A 33 22.86 15.34 6.44
CA LEU A 33 22.62 15.16 5.02
C LEU A 33 23.78 14.45 4.31
N PRO A 34 23.48 13.56 3.33
CA PRO A 34 24.50 12.94 2.50
C PRO A 34 25.00 13.91 1.42
N ASP A 35 26.25 13.73 0.97
CA ASP A 35 26.75 14.38 -0.26
C ASP A 35 26.20 13.64 -1.48
N VAL A 36 25.76 14.35 -2.50
CA VAL A 36 25.14 13.77 -3.71
C VAL A 36 26.12 12.87 -4.48
N ARG A 37 27.41 13.17 -4.40
CA ARG A 37 28.48 12.50 -5.18
C ARG A 37 28.79 11.09 -4.68
N ASP A 38 28.93 10.91 -3.36
CA ASP A 38 29.29 9.62 -2.75
C ASP A 38 28.17 9.00 -1.90
N GLY A 39 27.03 9.70 -1.73
CA GLY A 39 25.87 9.22 -0.98
C GLY A 39 26.09 9.07 0.52
N LEU A 40 27.22 9.55 1.04
CA LEU A 40 27.62 9.31 2.43
C LEU A 40 27.45 10.55 3.29
N LYS A 41 27.03 10.33 4.52
CA LYS A 41 27.18 11.33 5.59
C LYS A 41 28.63 11.38 6.08
N PRO A 42 29.06 12.48 6.71
CA PRO A 42 30.45 12.59 7.19
C PRO A 42 30.90 11.41 8.09
N VAL A 43 30.02 10.91 8.96
CA VAL A 43 30.37 9.79 9.85
C VAL A 43 30.61 8.48 9.05
N HIS A 44 29.80 8.18 8.04
CA HIS A 44 29.99 6.99 7.18
C HIS A 44 31.32 7.07 6.43
N ARG A 45 31.61 8.23 5.84
CA ARG A 45 32.86 8.49 5.10
C ARG A 45 34.07 8.35 6.01
N ARG A 46 34.02 8.87 7.22
CA ARG A 46 35.09 8.78 8.20
C ARG A 46 35.34 7.34 8.68
N VAL A 47 34.26 6.55 8.85
CA VAL A 47 34.39 5.11 9.21
C VAL A 47 35.09 4.34 8.11
N LEU A 48 34.70 4.50 6.85
CA LEU A 48 35.33 3.81 5.72
C LEU A 48 36.77 4.27 5.50
N TYR A 49 37.04 5.58 5.60
CA TYR A 49 38.36 6.14 5.48
C TYR A 49 39.27 5.70 6.63
N GLY A 50 38.78 5.67 7.87
CA GLY A 50 39.52 5.16 9.03
C GLY A 50 39.83 3.67 8.93
N MET A 51 38.94 2.86 8.37
CA MET A 51 39.20 1.45 8.08
C MET A 51 40.31 1.30 7.00
N HIS A 52 40.28 2.15 5.97
CA HIS A 52 41.32 2.18 4.92
C HIS A 52 42.69 2.56 5.50
N ASP A 53 42.76 3.60 6.32
CA ASP A 53 43.96 4.08 6.99
C ASP A 53 44.60 3.01 7.93
N LEU A 54 43.73 2.26 8.65
CA LEU A 54 44.12 1.10 9.45
C LEU A 54 44.53 -0.14 8.63
N GLY A 55 44.36 -0.14 7.31
CA GLY A 55 44.57 -1.32 6.45
C GLY A 55 43.59 -2.46 6.69
N VAL A 56 42.37 -2.18 7.21
CA VAL A 56 41.33 -3.17 7.48
C VAL A 56 40.51 -3.41 6.21
N ARG A 57 41.12 -4.09 5.24
CA ARG A 57 40.56 -4.41 3.92
C ARG A 57 39.71 -5.68 3.95
N SER A 58 38.89 -5.91 2.91
CA SER A 58 38.10 -7.13 2.77
C SER A 58 38.88 -8.44 2.78
N SER A 59 40.11 -8.39 2.31
CA SER A 59 41.04 -9.52 2.30
C SER A 59 41.81 -9.72 3.63
N SER A 60 41.72 -8.74 4.55
CA SER A 60 42.43 -8.81 5.85
C SER A 60 41.59 -9.55 6.90
N ALA A 61 42.21 -9.97 8.01
CA ALA A 61 41.51 -10.50 9.16
C ALA A 61 40.61 -9.41 9.79
N HIS A 62 39.42 -9.80 10.31
CA HIS A 62 38.56 -8.91 11.09
C HIS A 62 39.37 -8.30 12.26
N LYS A 63 39.04 -7.06 12.60
CA LYS A 63 39.57 -6.34 13.77
C LYS A 63 38.46 -6.05 14.75
N LYS A 64 38.77 -6.00 16.05
CA LYS A 64 37.81 -5.58 17.07
C LYS A 64 37.19 -4.24 16.71
N SER A 65 35.85 -4.17 16.75
CA SER A 65 35.11 -2.95 16.46
C SER A 65 35.59 -1.76 17.29
N ALA A 66 35.92 -1.98 18.56
CA ALA A 66 36.48 -0.96 19.45
C ALA A 66 37.79 -0.33 18.93
N ARG A 67 38.62 -1.07 18.17
CA ARG A 67 39.86 -0.53 17.58
C ARG A 67 39.55 0.42 16.42
N ILE A 68 38.56 0.06 15.58
CA ILE A 68 38.12 0.89 14.45
C ILE A 68 37.45 2.17 14.98
N VAL A 69 36.54 2.03 15.95
CA VAL A 69 35.85 3.15 16.61
C VAL A 69 36.85 4.11 17.26
N GLY A 70 37.84 3.58 17.99
CA GLY A 70 38.91 4.37 18.64
C GLY A 70 39.73 5.17 17.64
N GLU A 71 40.11 4.56 16.51
CA GLU A 71 40.86 5.22 15.43
C GLU A 71 40.06 6.36 14.80
N VAL A 72 38.80 6.10 14.44
CA VAL A 72 37.91 7.10 13.83
C VAL A 72 37.63 8.25 14.78
N MET A 73 37.41 7.95 16.06
CA MET A 73 37.14 8.95 17.10
C MET A 73 38.36 9.82 17.35
N GLY A 74 39.53 9.20 17.47
CA GLY A 74 40.77 9.92 17.79
C GLY A 74 41.30 10.78 16.64
N LYS A 75 41.05 10.40 15.39
CA LYS A 75 41.62 11.07 14.21
C LYS A 75 40.67 11.96 13.44
N TYR A 76 39.39 11.59 13.36
CA TYR A 76 38.49 12.20 12.35
C TYR A 76 37.12 12.65 12.93
N HIS A 77 36.54 11.97 13.94
CA HIS A 77 35.16 12.21 14.37
C HIS A 77 35.09 12.54 15.88
N PRO A 78 35.12 13.84 16.27
CA PRO A 78 35.19 14.26 17.67
C PRO A 78 33.84 14.19 18.40
N HIS A 79 33.18 13.02 18.35
CA HIS A 79 31.88 12.76 18.99
C HIS A 79 31.93 11.42 19.74
N GLY A 80 30.83 11.08 20.46
CA GLY A 80 30.77 9.85 21.24
C GLY A 80 31.00 8.57 20.42
N ASP A 81 31.67 7.61 21.05
CA ASP A 81 31.99 6.29 20.49
C ASP A 81 30.75 5.50 20.04
N SER A 82 29.62 5.64 20.78
CA SER A 82 28.35 5.01 20.43
C SER A 82 27.84 5.44 19.05
N ALA A 83 27.93 6.71 18.69
CA ALA A 83 27.48 7.21 17.39
C ALA A 83 28.27 6.59 16.23
N ILE A 84 29.58 6.41 16.42
CA ILE A 84 30.46 5.77 15.43
C ILE A 84 30.15 4.27 15.35
N TYR A 85 30.02 3.61 16.51
CA TYR A 85 29.73 2.18 16.56
C TYR A 85 28.36 1.84 15.96
N ASP A 86 27.30 2.57 16.32
CA ASP A 86 25.94 2.36 15.77
C ASP A 86 25.91 2.58 14.26
N THR A 87 26.69 3.56 13.76
CA THR A 87 26.83 3.77 12.32
C THR A 87 27.49 2.56 11.64
N MET A 88 28.58 2.06 12.20
CA MET A 88 29.28 0.90 11.69
C MET A 88 28.39 -0.35 11.76
N VAL A 89 27.62 -0.52 12.83
CA VAL A 89 26.64 -1.61 12.97
C VAL A 89 25.61 -1.57 11.86
N ARG A 90 25.00 -0.41 11.57
CA ARG A 90 24.03 -0.27 10.49
C ARG A 90 24.62 -0.59 9.12
N MET A 91 25.89 -0.25 8.89
CA MET A 91 26.56 -0.59 7.63
C MET A 91 26.85 -2.09 7.48
N ALA A 92 26.74 -2.89 8.53
CA ALA A 92 26.90 -4.35 8.53
C ALA A 92 25.59 -5.12 8.56
N GLN A 93 24.42 -4.44 8.67
CA GLN A 93 23.10 -5.08 8.77
C GLN A 93 22.49 -5.25 7.39
N GLU A 94 22.16 -6.48 7.00
CA GLU A 94 21.55 -6.82 5.71
C GLU A 94 20.10 -6.33 5.52
N TRP A 95 19.40 -6.04 6.64
CA TRP A 95 18.06 -5.46 6.62
C TRP A 95 18.06 -3.92 6.67
N SER A 96 19.23 -3.30 6.91
CA SER A 96 19.38 -1.84 6.98
C SER A 96 19.89 -1.24 5.67
N LEU A 97 20.89 -1.87 5.05
CA LEU A 97 21.48 -1.45 3.77
C LEU A 97 21.20 -2.48 2.68
N ARG A 98 20.87 -2.01 1.48
CA ARG A 98 20.67 -2.89 0.31
C ARG A 98 21.97 -3.57 -0.11
N TYR A 99 23.10 -2.83 -0.01
CA TYR A 99 24.45 -3.33 -0.21
C TYR A 99 25.29 -2.95 1.01
N MET A 100 25.64 -3.94 1.82
CA MET A 100 26.42 -3.73 3.04
C MET A 100 27.82 -3.18 2.73
N LEU A 101 28.27 -2.24 3.56
CA LEU A 101 29.59 -1.63 3.42
C LEU A 101 30.60 -2.19 4.43
N VAL A 102 30.15 -2.83 5.48
CA VAL A 102 30.97 -3.44 6.53
C VAL A 102 30.65 -4.93 6.62
N ASP A 103 31.67 -5.75 6.68
CA ASP A 103 31.61 -7.17 6.99
C ASP A 103 31.82 -7.36 8.50
N GLY A 104 30.73 -7.69 9.19
CA GLY A 104 30.69 -7.85 10.64
C GLY A 104 30.78 -9.30 11.09
N GLN A 105 31.52 -9.57 12.16
CA GLN A 105 31.57 -10.87 12.81
C GLN A 105 31.15 -10.74 14.28
N GLY A 106 30.14 -11.52 14.69
CA GLY A 106 29.53 -11.46 16.01
C GLY A 106 28.07 -11.01 15.95
N ASN A 107 27.54 -10.53 17.07
CA ASN A 107 26.15 -10.05 17.14
C ASN A 107 26.08 -8.56 16.78
N PHE A 108 25.53 -8.26 15.61
CA PHE A 108 25.26 -6.90 15.11
C PHE A 108 23.75 -6.53 15.21
N GLY A 109 23.00 -7.16 16.12
CA GLY A 109 21.57 -6.98 16.27
C GLY A 109 20.75 -7.95 15.43
N SER A 110 19.43 -7.77 15.47
CA SER A 110 18.47 -8.56 14.69
C SER A 110 17.35 -7.69 14.12
N VAL A 111 16.56 -8.27 13.21
CA VAL A 111 15.34 -7.65 12.68
C VAL A 111 14.23 -7.51 13.75
N ASP A 112 14.36 -8.22 14.86
CA ASP A 112 13.51 -8.11 16.05
C ASP A 112 13.82 -6.88 16.92
N GLY A 113 14.87 -6.12 16.56
CA GLY A 113 15.29 -4.94 17.30
C GLY A 113 16.23 -5.22 18.45
N ASP A 114 16.81 -6.42 18.52
CA ASP A 114 17.86 -6.70 19.49
C ASP A 114 19.05 -5.78 19.27
N SER A 115 19.58 -5.27 20.38
CA SER A 115 20.75 -4.42 20.35
C SER A 115 22.01 -5.21 19.97
N PRO A 116 22.96 -4.58 19.24
CA PRO A 116 24.24 -5.21 18.95
C PRO A 116 25.00 -5.47 20.24
N ALA A 117 25.86 -6.46 20.24
CA ALA A 117 26.78 -6.68 21.35
C ALA A 117 27.75 -5.49 21.49
N ALA A 118 28.27 -5.25 22.68
CA ALA A 118 29.23 -4.18 22.89
C ALA A 118 30.45 -4.32 21.96
N MET A 119 31.00 -3.19 21.50
CA MET A 119 32.08 -3.11 20.50
C MET A 119 33.37 -3.90 20.82
N ARG A 120 33.57 -4.26 22.10
CA ARG A 120 34.69 -5.12 22.52
C ARG A 120 34.52 -6.59 22.15
N TYR A 121 33.28 -7.04 21.86
CA TYR A 121 32.96 -8.42 21.49
C TYR A 121 32.84 -8.61 19.97
N THR A 122 32.42 -7.60 19.24
CA THR A 122 32.23 -7.64 17.79
C THR A 122 33.53 -7.35 17.05
N GLU A 123 33.66 -7.87 15.85
CA GLU A 123 34.75 -7.63 14.93
C GLU A 123 34.22 -7.19 13.57
N ALA A 124 34.98 -6.37 12.86
CA ALA A 124 34.59 -5.83 11.58
C ALA A 124 35.77 -5.67 10.62
N ARG A 125 35.46 -5.63 9.32
CA ARG A 125 36.34 -5.23 8.21
C ARG A 125 35.50 -4.63 7.09
N MET A 126 36.13 -4.03 6.09
CA MET A 126 35.40 -3.54 4.91
C MET A 126 34.80 -4.69 4.11
N GLN A 127 33.62 -4.47 3.52
CA GLN A 127 33.10 -5.31 2.43
C GLN A 127 33.88 -5.03 1.14
N LYS A 128 33.90 -6.00 0.21
CA LYS A 128 34.57 -5.83 -1.09
C LYS A 128 34.05 -4.62 -1.86
N ILE A 129 32.74 -4.40 -1.84
CA ILE A 129 32.09 -3.26 -2.50
C ILE A 129 32.55 -1.90 -1.95
N SER A 130 32.92 -1.82 -0.67
CA SER A 130 33.42 -0.59 -0.04
C SER A 130 34.80 -0.19 -0.53
N GLU A 131 35.62 -1.15 -0.97
CA GLU A 131 36.95 -0.87 -1.58
C GLU A 131 36.78 -0.13 -2.91
N GLU A 132 35.72 -0.42 -3.68
CA GLU A 132 35.41 0.31 -4.92
C GLU A 132 35.01 1.79 -4.66
N MET A 133 34.52 2.10 -3.46
CA MET A 133 34.26 3.48 -3.06
C MET A 133 35.53 4.27 -2.71
N LEU A 134 36.58 3.59 -2.33
CA LEU A 134 37.90 4.15 -1.95
C LEU A 134 38.93 3.99 -3.04
N SER A 135 38.57 3.39 -4.17
CA SER A 135 39.47 3.15 -5.29
C SER A 135 40.10 4.44 -5.78
N ASP A 136 41.42 4.42 -5.98
CA ASP A 136 42.19 5.58 -6.47
C ASP A 136 42.22 6.81 -5.52
N ILE A 137 41.83 6.69 -4.24
CA ILE A 137 41.88 7.79 -3.28
C ILE A 137 43.29 8.37 -3.08
N GLU A 138 44.32 7.57 -3.31
CA GLU A 138 45.73 7.94 -3.19
C GLU A 138 46.26 8.70 -4.42
N LYS A 139 45.46 8.84 -5.49
CA LYS A 139 45.85 9.47 -6.76
C LYS A 139 45.34 10.91 -6.92
N ASP A 140 45.17 11.64 -5.80
CA ASP A 140 44.68 13.03 -5.78
C ASP A 140 43.35 13.25 -6.49
N THR A 141 42.50 12.23 -6.41
CA THR A 141 41.20 12.21 -7.13
C THR A 141 40.11 13.05 -6.48
N VAL A 142 40.23 13.36 -5.18
CA VAL A 142 39.29 14.14 -4.39
C VAL A 142 40.00 15.20 -3.55
N ASP A 143 39.24 16.22 -3.09
CA ASP A 143 39.77 17.26 -2.23
C ASP A 143 39.83 16.77 -0.78
N TYR A 144 40.87 17.21 -0.08
CA TYR A 144 41.05 16.99 1.35
C TYR A 144 40.86 18.27 2.13
N LYS A 145 40.36 18.14 3.35
CA LYS A 145 40.30 19.21 4.36
C LYS A 145 41.04 18.76 5.62
N LEU A 146 41.40 19.71 6.45
CA LEU A 146 41.95 19.39 7.79
C LEU A 146 40.85 18.75 8.67
N ASN A 147 41.27 17.85 9.54
CA ASN A 147 40.44 17.26 10.58
C ASN A 147 40.12 18.29 11.69
N PHE A 148 39.47 17.88 12.76
CA PHE A 148 39.00 18.76 13.82
C PHE A 148 40.12 19.47 14.65
N ASP A 149 41.35 18.93 14.67
CA ASP A 149 42.51 19.48 15.39
C ASP A 149 43.63 19.98 14.48
N ASP A 150 43.34 20.07 13.17
CA ASP A 150 44.27 20.54 12.12
C ASP A 150 45.57 19.71 11.96
N THR A 151 45.62 18.53 12.59
CA THR A 151 46.83 17.66 12.53
C THR A 151 46.86 16.73 11.34
N LEU A 152 45.69 16.30 10.86
CA LEU A 152 45.56 15.33 9.78
C LEU A 152 44.63 15.83 8.68
N LYS A 153 44.66 15.19 7.53
CA LYS A 153 43.72 15.48 6.43
C LYS A 153 42.69 14.35 6.30
N GLU A 154 41.45 14.73 6.05
CA GLU A 154 40.35 13.82 5.70
C GLU A 154 39.78 14.17 4.33
N PRO A 155 39.30 13.19 3.54
CA PRO A 155 38.70 13.45 2.24
C PRO A 155 37.33 14.13 2.44
N THR A 156 37.00 15.12 1.59
CA THR A 156 35.70 15.81 1.59
C THR A 156 34.61 14.92 0.99
N VAL A 157 34.97 14.03 0.07
CA VAL A 157 34.13 13.08 -0.65
C VAL A 157 34.98 11.86 -1.03
N LEU A 158 34.38 10.69 -1.22
CA LEU A 158 35.10 9.51 -1.72
C LEU A 158 35.07 9.45 -3.27
N PRO A 159 36.11 8.90 -3.92
CA PRO A 159 36.17 8.73 -5.38
C PRO A 159 35.33 7.52 -5.83
N THR A 160 34.13 7.37 -5.33
CA THR A 160 33.31 6.18 -5.48
C THR A 160 33.03 5.81 -6.94
N LYS A 161 33.14 4.52 -7.29
CA LYS A 161 32.65 3.94 -8.55
C LYS A 161 31.18 3.53 -8.49
N ILE A 162 30.53 3.65 -7.32
CA ILE A 162 29.18 3.17 -7.05
C ILE A 162 28.28 4.37 -6.81
N PRO A 163 27.10 4.44 -7.46
CA PRO A 163 26.10 5.50 -7.22
C PRO A 163 25.37 5.27 -5.87
N ALA A 164 26.13 5.36 -4.77
CA ALA A 164 25.71 4.89 -3.45
C ALA A 164 24.50 5.66 -2.89
N LEU A 165 24.29 6.92 -3.29
CA LEU A 165 23.11 7.69 -2.88
C LEU A 165 21.81 7.02 -3.33
N LEU A 166 21.75 6.52 -4.56
CA LEU A 166 20.59 5.79 -5.08
C LEU A 166 20.56 4.35 -4.58
N VAL A 167 21.70 3.67 -4.58
CA VAL A 167 21.79 2.23 -4.32
C VAL A 167 21.47 1.89 -2.86
N ASN A 168 22.02 2.63 -1.89
CA ASN A 168 21.78 2.42 -0.46
C ASN A 168 20.79 3.42 0.15
N GLY A 169 20.47 4.48 -0.57
CA GLY A 169 19.64 5.55 -0.03
C GLY A 169 20.30 6.30 1.14
N ALA A 170 19.54 7.16 1.77
CA ALA A 170 19.95 7.85 2.99
C ALA A 170 18.74 8.34 3.77
N SER A 171 18.79 8.34 5.11
CA SER A 171 17.79 8.98 5.96
C SER A 171 18.46 9.85 7.00
N GLY A 172 17.92 11.04 7.31
CA GLY A 172 18.49 11.94 8.28
C GLY A 172 17.60 13.11 8.59
N ILE A 173 17.69 13.60 9.83
CA ILE A 173 16.92 14.75 10.32
C ILE A 173 17.92 15.87 10.61
N ALA A 174 17.78 16.99 9.90
CA ALA A 174 18.53 18.20 10.10
C ALA A 174 17.63 19.29 10.70
N VAL A 175 18.18 20.49 10.91
CA VAL A 175 17.39 21.62 11.38
C VAL A 175 16.56 22.18 10.20
N GLY A 176 15.25 22.17 10.38
CA GLY A 176 14.30 22.69 9.36
C GLY A 176 14.09 21.81 8.13
N MET A 177 14.79 20.68 8.00
CA MET A 177 14.64 19.75 6.87
C MET A 177 15.03 18.33 7.25
N ALA A 178 14.53 17.37 6.49
CA ALA A 178 14.89 15.97 6.64
C ALA A 178 15.14 15.35 5.25
N THR A 179 16.01 14.37 5.18
CA THR A 179 16.20 13.55 3.98
C THR A 179 15.72 12.12 4.23
N ASN A 180 15.10 11.52 3.23
CA ASN A 180 14.68 10.12 3.26
C ASN A 180 14.65 9.57 1.84
N ILE A 181 15.80 9.07 1.39
CA ILE A 181 16.03 8.55 0.04
C ILE A 181 15.98 7.03 0.12
N PRO A 182 15.09 6.36 -0.64
CA PRO A 182 15.00 4.91 -0.63
C PRO A 182 16.18 4.26 -1.36
N PRO A 183 16.56 3.02 -0.99
CA PRO A 183 17.53 2.23 -1.72
C PRO A 183 16.97 1.69 -3.04
N HIS A 184 17.87 1.39 -4.01
CA HIS A 184 17.52 0.87 -5.32
C HIS A 184 18.44 -0.29 -5.72
N ASN A 185 18.02 -1.06 -6.70
CA ASN A 185 18.82 -2.15 -7.26
C ASN A 185 20.04 -1.60 -8.03
N LEU A 186 21.22 -2.15 -7.75
CA LEU A 186 22.49 -1.68 -8.36
C LEU A 186 22.48 -1.84 -9.89
N THR A 187 22.03 -2.99 -10.39
CA THR A 187 21.94 -3.27 -11.83
C THR A 187 21.06 -2.26 -12.53
N GLU A 188 19.86 -1.99 -12.01
CA GLU A 188 18.92 -1.02 -12.56
C GLU A 188 19.48 0.41 -12.58
N VAL A 189 20.15 0.82 -11.49
CA VAL A 189 20.75 2.16 -11.38
C VAL A 189 21.93 2.31 -12.34
N ILE A 190 22.78 1.29 -12.47
CA ILE A 190 23.88 1.30 -13.43
C ILE A 190 23.35 1.35 -14.86
N ASP A 191 22.36 0.52 -15.22
CA ASP A 191 21.76 0.55 -16.56
C ASP A 191 21.14 1.91 -16.90
N GLY A 192 20.43 2.54 -15.97
CA GLY A 192 19.92 3.90 -16.13
C GLY A 192 21.06 4.93 -16.25
N THR A 193 22.16 4.77 -15.54
CA THR A 193 23.34 5.65 -15.61
C THR A 193 24.08 5.50 -16.94
N LEU A 194 24.23 4.29 -17.46
CA LEU A 194 24.83 4.00 -18.76
C LEU A 194 24.00 4.62 -19.90
N GLU A 195 22.68 4.53 -19.81
CA GLU A 195 21.80 5.17 -20.80
C GLU A 195 21.87 6.71 -20.75
N TYR A 196 21.96 7.30 -19.55
CA TYR A 196 22.20 8.73 -19.39
C TYR A 196 23.56 9.16 -19.98
N ILE A 197 24.63 8.34 -19.85
CA ILE A 197 25.94 8.63 -20.46
C ILE A 197 25.84 8.62 -21.98
N LYS A 198 25.08 7.70 -22.59
CA LYS A 198 24.87 7.64 -24.05
C LYS A 198 24.04 8.81 -24.58
N ASP A 199 23.01 9.17 -23.87
CA ASP A 199 22.09 10.27 -24.19
C ASP A 199 21.73 11.08 -22.94
N ASN A 200 22.45 12.19 -22.73
CA ASN A 200 22.21 13.08 -21.59
C ASN A 200 20.88 13.87 -21.69
N SER A 201 20.22 13.83 -22.85
CA SER A 201 18.90 14.46 -23.05
C SER A 201 17.75 13.60 -22.53
N ILE A 202 17.96 12.31 -22.25
CA ILE A 202 16.95 11.38 -21.74
C ILE A 202 16.15 12.01 -20.60
N ASP A 203 14.83 11.91 -20.66
CA ASP A 203 13.94 12.40 -19.60
C ASP A 203 13.81 11.39 -18.44
N ILE A 204 13.05 11.79 -17.41
CA ILE A 204 12.85 10.94 -16.23
C ILE A 204 12.04 9.70 -16.56
N ASP A 205 11.03 9.79 -17.42
CA ASP A 205 10.21 8.65 -17.84
C ASP A 205 11.06 7.62 -18.64
N GLY A 206 12.02 8.09 -19.42
CA GLY A 206 13.00 7.22 -20.08
C GLY A 206 13.92 6.50 -19.09
N LEU A 207 14.43 7.21 -18.08
CA LEU A 207 15.24 6.60 -17.02
C LEU A 207 14.45 5.59 -16.17
N MET A 208 13.15 5.80 -15.98
CA MET A 208 12.27 4.87 -15.25
C MET A 208 12.05 3.52 -15.97
N GLN A 209 12.40 3.41 -17.25
CA GLN A 209 12.41 2.11 -17.93
C GLN A 209 13.50 1.19 -17.40
N PHE A 210 14.60 1.77 -16.91
CA PHE A 210 15.74 1.08 -16.32
C PHE A 210 15.62 1.03 -14.79
N VAL A 211 15.49 2.17 -14.12
CA VAL A 211 15.31 2.29 -12.66
C VAL A 211 13.81 2.25 -12.36
N LYS A 212 13.29 1.05 -12.17
CA LYS A 212 11.84 0.81 -12.11
C LYS A 212 11.20 1.37 -10.84
N ALA A 213 11.78 1.11 -9.67
CA ALA A 213 11.26 1.52 -8.37
C ALA A 213 12.34 1.34 -7.29
N PRO A 214 12.15 1.85 -6.05
CA PRO A 214 12.96 1.46 -4.91
C PRO A 214 13.08 -0.07 -4.77
N ASP A 215 14.21 -0.55 -4.24
CA ASP A 215 14.46 -1.96 -3.99
C ASP A 215 14.95 -2.14 -2.55
N PHE A 216 14.03 -2.52 -1.67
CA PHE A 216 14.29 -2.55 -0.24
C PHE A 216 15.07 -3.81 0.18
N PRO A 217 16.00 -3.72 1.15
CA PRO A 217 16.78 -4.86 1.63
C PRO A 217 15.91 -5.99 2.20
N THR A 218 14.77 -5.66 2.80
CA THR A 218 13.82 -6.61 3.39
C THR A 218 12.81 -7.18 2.38
N GLY A 219 12.94 -6.84 1.08
CA GLY A 219 11.99 -7.26 0.06
C GLY A 219 10.64 -6.54 0.14
N GLY A 220 9.57 -7.29 0.21
CA GLY A 220 8.20 -6.78 0.25
C GLY A 220 7.63 -6.40 -1.11
N ILE A 221 6.40 -5.91 -1.11
CA ILE A 221 5.63 -5.55 -2.30
C ILE A 221 5.42 -4.04 -2.30
N ILE A 222 5.87 -3.37 -3.35
CA ILE A 222 5.54 -1.96 -3.61
C ILE A 222 4.13 -1.94 -4.20
N HIS A 223 3.18 -1.41 -3.45
CA HIS A 223 1.76 -1.40 -3.82
C HIS A 223 1.35 -0.03 -4.39
N GLY A 224 1.03 -0.01 -5.69
CA GLY A 224 0.75 1.21 -6.45
C GLY A 224 2.01 1.93 -6.91
N TYR A 225 1.99 2.47 -8.13
CA TYR A 225 3.16 3.04 -8.80
C TYR A 225 3.19 4.57 -8.78
N GLU A 226 2.07 5.24 -8.52
CA GLU A 226 1.96 6.70 -8.56
C GLU A 226 2.92 7.41 -7.60
N GLY A 227 3.06 6.88 -6.37
CA GLY A 227 4.00 7.46 -5.38
C GLY A 227 5.47 7.31 -5.78
N VAL A 228 5.84 6.25 -6.53
CA VAL A 228 7.17 6.05 -7.11
C VAL A 228 7.41 7.07 -8.22
N LYS A 229 6.45 7.22 -9.14
CA LYS A 229 6.51 8.18 -10.24
C LYS A 229 6.66 9.61 -9.71
N GLU A 230 5.84 10.00 -8.75
CA GLU A 230 5.94 11.31 -8.10
C GLU A 230 7.32 11.53 -7.47
N ALA A 231 7.85 10.53 -6.74
CA ALA A 231 9.16 10.60 -6.11
C ALA A 231 10.30 10.80 -7.12
N PHE A 232 10.28 10.09 -8.24
CA PHE A 232 11.31 10.20 -9.27
C PHE A 232 11.26 11.53 -10.02
N HIS A 233 10.06 12.09 -10.26
CA HIS A 233 9.91 13.38 -10.95
C HIS A 233 10.21 14.59 -10.05
N THR A 234 9.77 14.54 -8.79
CA THR A 234 9.79 15.74 -7.92
C THR A 234 10.78 15.66 -6.77
N GLY A 235 11.34 14.47 -6.51
CA GLY A 235 12.12 14.19 -5.31
C GLY A 235 11.26 13.97 -4.06
N ARG A 236 9.93 14.01 -4.18
CA ARG A 236 8.97 13.72 -3.09
C ARG A 236 7.91 12.76 -3.56
N GLY A 237 7.51 11.85 -2.66
CA GLY A 237 6.43 10.90 -2.96
C GLY A 237 6.17 9.99 -1.78
N LYS A 238 5.07 9.25 -1.84
CA LYS A 238 4.68 8.29 -0.82
C LYS A 238 4.64 6.90 -1.44
N VAL A 239 5.65 6.08 -1.15
CA VAL A 239 5.73 4.69 -1.60
C VAL A 239 5.07 3.79 -0.56
N VAL A 240 4.05 3.04 -0.94
CA VAL A 240 3.38 2.08 -0.07
C VAL A 240 4.07 0.73 -0.18
N ILE A 241 4.47 0.16 0.95
CA ILE A 241 5.16 -1.13 1.04
C ILE A 241 4.29 -2.09 1.83
N ARG A 242 4.02 -3.27 1.28
CA ARG A 242 3.36 -4.40 1.95
C ARG A 242 4.36 -5.50 2.23
N GLY A 243 4.21 -6.15 3.37
CA GLY A 243 4.86 -7.42 3.63
C GLY A 243 4.34 -8.50 2.68
N LYS A 244 5.20 -9.42 2.28
CA LYS A 244 4.82 -10.57 1.46
C LYS A 244 4.12 -11.59 2.34
N ALA A 245 2.87 -11.91 1.98
CA ALA A 245 2.03 -12.84 2.71
C ALA A 245 1.40 -13.84 1.74
N GLU A 246 1.36 -15.11 2.14
CA GLU A 246 0.77 -16.22 1.39
C GLU A 246 -0.25 -16.92 2.30
N ILE A 247 -1.29 -17.48 1.69
CA ILE A 247 -2.31 -18.25 2.41
C ILE A 247 -2.01 -19.73 2.20
N GLU A 248 -1.77 -20.45 3.28
CA GLU A 248 -1.47 -21.87 3.28
C GLU A 248 -2.34 -22.61 4.31
N GLU A 249 -2.55 -23.91 4.09
CA GLU A 249 -3.14 -24.77 5.08
C GLU A 249 -2.03 -25.38 5.97
N VAL A 250 -2.03 -25.07 7.26
CA VAL A 250 -1.08 -25.56 8.24
C VAL A 250 -1.83 -26.33 9.33
N ASP A 251 -1.49 -27.59 9.54
CA ASP A 251 -2.15 -28.48 10.53
C ASP A 251 -3.69 -28.53 10.36
N GLY A 252 -4.20 -28.59 9.13
CA GLY A 252 -5.63 -28.63 8.81
C GLY A 252 -6.39 -27.33 9.11
N LYS A 253 -5.67 -26.19 9.20
CA LYS A 253 -6.23 -24.85 9.38
C LYS A 253 -5.66 -23.88 8.36
N GLU A 254 -6.51 -23.06 7.81
CA GLU A 254 -6.04 -21.93 6.97
C GLU A 254 -5.20 -20.97 7.80
N SER A 255 -4.07 -20.59 7.26
CA SER A 255 -3.09 -19.73 7.92
C SER A 255 -2.53 -18.70 6.94
N ILE A 256 -2.28 -17.50 7.42
CA ILE A 256 -1.57 -16.47 6.68
C ILE A 256 -0.11 -16.54 7.12
N ILE A 257 0.79 -16.73 6.15
CA ILE A 257 2.22 -16.84 6.37
C ILE A 257 2.90 -15.61 5.81
N VAL A 258 3.60 -14.87 6.66
CA VAL A 258 4.36 -13.70 6.28
C VAL A 258 5.83 -14.05 6.22
N THR A 259 6.44 -13.89 5.03
CA THR A 259 7.85 -14.20 4.76
C THR A 259 8.72 -12.95 4.63
N GLU A 260 8.13 -11.79 4.35
CA GLU A 260 8.82 -10.52 4.24
C GLU A 260 8.00 -9.42 4.91
N ILE A 261 8.68 -8.50 5.61
CA ILE A 261 8.05 -7.34 6.26
C ILE A 261 8.49 -6.03 5.58
N PRO A 262 7.68 -4.96 5.68
CA PRO A 262 8.06 -3.68 5.12
C PRO A 262 9.37 -3.14 5.71
N TYR A 263 10.13 -2.43 4.88
CA TYR A 263 11.40 -1.82 5.28
C TYR A 263 11.25 -0.90 6.51
N GLN A 264 12.19 -0.97 7.42
CA GLN A 264 12.24 -0.25 8.70
C GLN A 264 11.13 -0.64 9.71
N VAL A 265 10.42 -1.72 9.50
CA VAL A 265 9.48 -2.28 10.48
C VAL A 265 10.23 -3.28 11.37
N ASN A 266 10.05 -3.13 12.67
CA ASN A 266 10.53 -4.10 13.66
C ASN A 266 9.56 -5.28 13.72
N LYS A 267 10.08 -6.51 13.57
CA LYS A 267 9.27 -7.73 13.53
C LYS A 267 8.55 -8.00 14.85
N ALA A 268 9.24 -7.94 15.96
CA ALA A 268 8.70 -8.21 17.29
C ALA A 268 7.62 -7.19 17.68
N ASP A 269 7.86 -5.89 17.44
CA ASP A 269 6.88 -4.83 17.70
C ASP A 269 5.64 -4.97 16.82
N MET A 270 5.81 -5.37 15.55
CA MET A 270 4.69 -5.64 14.65
C MET A 270 3.83 -6.78 15.15
N ILE A 271 4.43 -7.92 15.54
CA ILE A 271 3.72 -9.08 16.09
C ILE A 271 2.97 -8.68 17.35
N LYS A 272 3.61 -7.96 18.28
CA LYS A 272 2.99 -7.47 19.50
C LYS A 272 1.78 -6.58 19.22
N LYS A 273 1.92 -5.61 18.31
CA LYS A 273 0.83 -4.72 17.91
C LYS A 273 -0.35 -5.48 17.30
N ILE A 274 -0.08 -6.52 16.48
CA ILE A 274 -1.13 -7.35 15.92
C ILE A 274 -1.83 -8.16 17.02
N ALA A 275 -1.09 -8.72 17.97
CA ALA A 275 -1.67 -9.41 19.13
C ALA A 275 -2.56 -8.49 19.97
N ASP A 276 -2.15 -7.25 20.21
CA ASP A 276 -2.95 -6.24 20.90
C ASP A 276 -4.26 -5.93 20.13
N LEU A 277 -4.20 -5.79 18.79
CA LEU A 277 -5.39 -5.58 17.96
C LEU A 277 -6.36 -6.75 17.99
N VAL A 278 -5.86 -7.99 18.08
CA VAL A 278 -6.68 -9.20 18.24
C VAL A 278 -7.35 -9.22 19.62
N ASN A 279 -6.61 -8.91 20.68
CA ASN A 279 -7.15 -8.85 22.05
C ASN A 279 -8.22 -7.75 22.20
N ASP A 280 -8.02 -6.60 21.54
CA ASP A 280 -8.96 -5.48 21.49
C ASP A 280 -10.19 -5.74 20.59
N LYS A 281 -10.27 -6.91 19.96
CA LYS A 281 -11.32 -7.28 18.98
C LYS A 281 -11.44 -6.33 17.78
N LYS A 282 -10.37 -5.59 17.46
CA LYS A 282 -10.29 -4.77 16.25
C LYS A 282 -9.90 -5.59 15.02
N LEU A 283 -9.21 -6.71 15.25
CA LEU A 283 -8.79 -7.65 14.25
C LEU A 283 -9.29 -9.05 14.65
N GLU A 284 -10.43 -9.43 14.10
CA GLU A 284 -11.05 -10.72 14.34
C GLU A 284 -10.62 -11.75 13.30
N GLY A 285 -10.82 -13.04 13.58
CA GLY A 285 -10.51 -14.14 12.66
C GLY A 285 -9.16 -14.83 12.90
N ILE A 286 -8.26 -14.27 13.74
CA ILE A 286 -6.99 -14.90 14.11
C ILE A 286 -7.20 -15.73 15.39
N SER A 287 -6.70 -16.97 15.37
CA SER A 287 -6.71 -17.88 16.51
C SER A 287 -5.40 -17.85 17.29
N THR A 288 -4.27 -17.92 16.59
CA THR A 288 -2.93 -17.97 17.20
C THR A 288 -1.92 -17.27 16.30
N ILE A 289 -0.92 -16.65 16.91
CA ILE A 289 0.20 -16.03 16.23
C ILE A 289 1.46 -16.75 16.65
N ARG A 290 2.26 -17.22 15.68
CA ARG A 290 3.53 -17.90 15.92
C ARG A 290 4.64 -17.25 15.10
N ASP A 291 5.79 -17.06 15.71
CA ASP A 291 7.01 -16.71 15.02
C ASP A 291 7.85 -17.98 14.83
N GLU A 292 7.96 -18.44 13.61
CA GLU A 292 8.70 -19.63 13.20
C GLU A 292 9.96 -19.26 12.40
N SER A 293 10.39 -18.00 12.51
CA SER A 293 11.59 -17.50 11.82
C SER A 293 12.84 -18.24 12.32
N ASP A 294 13.68 -18.67 11.39
CA ASP A 294 14.95 -19.35 11.67
C ASP A 294 16.06 -18.84 10.75
N ARG A 295 17.20 -19.54 10.73
CA ARG A 295 18.34 -19.25 9.85
C ARG A 295 18.05 -19.37 8.34
N ASN A 296 16.93 -19.99 7.96
CA ASN A 296 16.52 -20.17 6.57
C ASN A 296 15.66 -19.00 6.08
N GLY A 297 15.15 -18.19 7.00
CA GLY A 297 14.37 -16.99 6.67
C GLY A 297 13.31 -16.64 7.69
N MET A 298 12.60 -15.57 7.38
CA MET A 298 11.48 -15.09 8.18
C MET A 298 10.22 -15.91 7.86
N ARG A 299 9.52 -16.33 8.92
CA ARG A 299 8.24 -17.04 8.82
C ARG A 299 7.35 -16.70 10.02
N ILE A 300 6.39 -15.82 9.81
CA ILE A 300 5.38 -15.46 10.83
C ILE A 300 4.07 -16.09 10.41
N VAL A 301 3.46 -16.88 11.29
CA VAL A 301 2.26 -17.68 11.01
C VAL A 301 1.08 -17.13 11.81
N PHE A 302 0.06 -16.65 11.11
CA PHE A 302 -1.22 -16.26 11.67
C PHE A 302 -2.24 -17.35 11.39
N VAL A 303 -2.47 -18.24 12.38
CA VAL A 303 -3.45 -19.32 12.28
C VAL A 303 -4.85 -18.74 12.39
N LEU A 304 -5.71 -19.03 11.43
CA LEU A 304 -7.06 -18.48 11.38
C LEU A 304 -8.06 -19.34 12.20
N LYS A 305 -9.18 -18.71 12.57
CA LYS A 305 -10.34 -19.43 13.09
C LYS A 305 -11.07 -20.12 11.95
N ARG A 306 -11.83 -21.17 12.25
CA ARG A 306 -12.50 -22.03 11.26
C ARG A 306 -13.52 -21.26 10.37
N ASP A 307 -14.09 -20.19 10.90
CA ASP A 307 -15.10 -19.31 10.26
C ASP A 307 -14.50 -18.04 9.63
N ALA A 308 -13.19 -17.91 9.64
CA ALA A 308 -12.52 -16.72 9.12
C ALA A 308 -12.21 -16.86 7.62
N ILE A 309 -12.46 -15.80 6.85
CA ILE A 309 -12.10 -15.73 5.43
C ILE A 309 -10.69 -15.14 5.31
N PRO A 310 -9.68 -15.89 4.81
CA PRO A 310 -8.27 -15.50 4.85
C PRO A 310 -7.98 -14.13 4.20
N ASN A 311 -8.55 -13.87 3.01
CA ASN A 311 -8.34 -12.62 2.31
C ASN A 311 -8.86 -11.40 3.09
N ILE A 312 -9.97 -11.54 3.81
CA ILE A 312 -10.52 -10.48 4.64
C ILE A 312 -9.62 -10.19 5.83
N VAL A 313 -9.10 -11.24 6.47
CA VAL A 313 -8.16 -11.09 7.59
C VAL A 313 -6.85 -10.45 7.10
N LEU A 314 -6.33 -10.87 5.93
CA LEU A 314 -5.12 -10.29 5.33
C LEU A 314 -5.33 -8.81 5.00
N ASN A 315 -6.47 -8.43 4.44
CA ASN A 315 -6.81 -7.03 4.17
C ASN A 315 -6.90 -6.19 5.45
N LYS A 316 -7.46 -6.75 6.53
CA LYS A 316 -7.49 -6.11 7.86
C LYS A 316 -6.07 -5.99 8.44
N LEU A 317 -5.19 -6.99 8.27
CA LEU A 317 -3.77 -6.91 8.66
C LEU A 317 -3.08 -5.76 7.94
N TYR A 318 -3.21 -5.63 6.63
CA TYR A 318 -2.65 -4.51 5.87
C TYR A 318 -3.21 -3.15 6.33
N LYS A 319 -4.50 -3.07 6.64
CA LYS A 319 -5.15 -1.81 7.03
C LYS A 319 -4.77 -1.32 8.43
N TYR A 320 -4.66 -2.21 9.40
CA TYR A 320 -4.56 -1.85 10.82
C TYR A 320 -3.19 -2.11 11.44
N SER A 321 -2.30 -2.83 10.76
CA SER A 321 -0.98 -3.17 11.31
C SER A 321 0.17 -2.64 10.45
N PRO A 322 1.42 -2.65 10.97
CA PRO A 322 2.61 -2.29 10.20
C PRO A 322 2.96 -3.26 9.06
N LEU A 323 2.18 -4.31 8.81
CA LEU A 323 2.35 -5.20 7.65
C LEU A 323 2.18 -4.44 6.32
N GLN A 324 1.47 -3.31 6.33
CA GLN A 324 1.55 -2.29 5.31
C GLN A 324 2.08 -1.00 5.94
N SER A 325 3.12 -0.46 5.36
CA SER A 325 3.76 0.79 5.78
C SER A 325 3.93 1.72 4.59
N SER A 326 4.16 3.00 4.84
CA SER A 326 4.47 3.97 3.79
C SER A 326 5.83 4.58 4.01
N PHE A 327 6.67 4.54 2.98
CA PHE A 327 7.95 5.23 2.93
C PHE A 327 7.74 6.61 2.29
N SER A 328 7.88 7.67 3.09
CA SER A 328 7.77 9.04 2.59
C SER A 328 9.11 9.46 2.01
N VAL A 329 9.20 9.48 0.68
CA VAL A 329 10.41 9.90 -0.04
C VAL A 329 10.59 11.42 0.09
N ASN A 330 11.81 11.84 0.41
CA ASN A 330 12.24 13.23 0.44
C ASN A 330 13.72 13.28 0.06
N SER A 331 14.01 13.50 -1.21
CA SER A 331 15.34 13.36 -1.81
C SER A 331 16.17 14.64 -1.67
N ILE A 332 16.54 14.97 -0.43
CA ILE A 332 17.41 16.11 -0.15
C ILE A 332 18.85 15.61 0.05
N ALA A 333 19.80 16.16 -0.72
CA ALA A 333 21.22 15.90 -0.53
C ALA A 333 22.05 17.19 -0.71
N LEU A 334 23.31 17.15 -0.33
CA LEU A 334 24.23 18.26 -0.46
C LEU A 334 24.83 18.30 -1.87
N VAL A 335 24.56 19.39 -2.58
CA VAL A 335 25.20 19.72 -3.87
C VAL A 335 26.11 20.91 -3.64
N LYS A 336 27.42 20.71 -3.77
CA LYS A 336 28.44 21.74 -3.47
C LYS A 336 28.24 22.41 -2.09
N GLY A 337 27.95 21.57 -1.07
CA GLY A 337 27.76 22.03 0.31
C GLY A 337 26.40 22.69 0.61
N ARG A 338 25.45 22.72 -0.35
CA ARG A 338 24.11 23.30 -0.17
C ARG A 338 23.04 22.23 -0.29
N PRO A 339 22.06 22.19 0.60
CA PRO A 339 20.97 21.24 0.52
C PRO A 339 20.08 21.56 -0.70
N GLN A 340 19.80 20.56 -1.52
CA GLN A 340 18.92 20.65 -2.68
C GLN A 340 17.98 19.45 -2.74
N MET A 341 16.74 19.68 -3.22
CA MET A 341 15.81 18.64 -3.59
C MET A 341 16.19 18.11 -4.97
N LEU A 342 16.35 16.82 -5.10
CA LEU A 342 16.84 16.16 -6.31
C LEU A 342 15.80 15.17 -6.85
N ASN A 343 15.61 15.18 -8.15
CA ASN A 343 14.89 14.15 -8.88
C ASN A 343 15.85 13.01 -9.31
N LEU A 344 15.32 11.95 -9.92
CA LEU A 344 16.13 10.81 -10.35
C LEU A 344 17.26 11.22 -11.33
N LYS A 345 16.94 12.03 -12.32
CA LYS A 345 17.91 12.50 -13.32
C LYS A 345 19.03 13.34 -12.70
N ASP A 346 18.70 14.22 -11.76
CA ASP A 346 19.69 15.05 -11.07
C ASP A 346 20.68 14.20 -10.25
N MET A 347 20.19 13.17 -9.55
CA MET A 347 21.07 12.27 -8.78
C MET A 347 22.05 11.52 -9.69
N ILE A 348 21.57 10.99 -10.80
CA ILE A 348 22.42 10.29 -11.80
C ILE A 348 23.43 11.28 -12.41
N LYS A 349 22.98 12.47 -12.82
CA LYS A 349 23.85 13.50 -13.38
C LYS A 349 25.00 13.86 -12.45
N HIS A 350 24.70 14.20 -11.20
CA HIS A 350 25.76 14.57 -10.23
C HIS A 350 26.75 13.43 -9.94
N PHE A 351 26.29 12.19 -9.99
CA PHE A 351 27.18 11.05 -9.88
C PHE A 351 28.10 10.94 -11.10
N VAL A 352 27.58 11.05 -12.32
CA VAL A 352 28.38 11.00 -13.57
C VAL A 352 29.38 12.16 -13.63
N ASP A 353 28.94 13.38 -13.29
CA ASP A 353 29.82 14.56 -13.21
C ASP A 353 30.98 14.32 -12.23
N HIS A 354 30.70 13.71 -11.06
CA HIS A 354 31.73 13.36 -10.09
C HIS A 354 32.68 12.29 -10.61
N ARG A 355 32.18 11.23 -11.26
CA ARG A 355 33.05 10.20 -11.87
C ARG A 355 33.94 10.79 -12.96
N HIS A 356 33.39 11.69 -13.77
CA HIS A 356 34.18 12.38 -14.79
C HIS A 356 35.34 13.17 -14.15
N ASP A 357 35.08 13.94 -13.09
CA ASP A 357 36.12 14.69 -12.37
C ASP A 357 37.17 13.75 -11.77
N VAL A 358 36.75 12.65 -11.15
CA VAL A 358 37.69 11.62 -10.62
C VAL A 358 38.59 11.02 -11.71
N VAL A 359 38.05 10.67 -12.88
CA VAL A 359 38.81 10.13 -13.99
C VAL A 359 39.82 11.17 -14.52
N VAL A 360 39.42 12.42 -14.69
CA VAL A 360 40.28 13.50 -15.11
C VAL A 360 41.45 13.69 -14.12
N ARG A 361 41.17 13.76 -12.83
CA ARG A 361 42.17 13.96 -11.78
C ARG A 361 43.15 12.78 -11.68
N ARG A 362 42.61 11.54 -11.71
CA ARG A 362 43.40 10.31 -11.75
C ARG A 362 44.37 10.31 -12.94
N THR A 363 43.85 10.59 -14.11
CA THR A 363 44.65 10.61 -15.35
C THR A 363 45.74 11.68 -15.29
N LYS A 364 45.44 12.88 -14.77
CA LYS A 364 46.45 13.92 -14.54
C LYS A 364 47.55 13.49 -13.57
N PHE A 365 47.19 12.83 -12.49
CA PHE A 365 48.14 12.31 -11.52
C PHE A 365 49.05 11.22 -12.14
N GLU A 366 48.45 10.27 -12.87
CA GLU A 366 49.18 9.22 -13.57
C GLU A 366 50.07 9.77 -14.67
N LEU A 367 49.57 10.78 -15.43
CA LEU A 367 50.36 11.47 -16.44
C LEU A 367 51.60 12.13 -15.84
N LYS A 368 51.40 12.92 -14.76
CA LYS A 368 52.52 13.56 -14.08
C LYS A 368 53.56 12.53 -13.60
N LYS A 369 53.11 11.48 -12.96
CA LYS A 369 53.98 10.39 -12.49
C LYS A 369 54.73 9.69 -13.64
N ALA A 370 54.07 9.50 -14.77
CA ALA A 370 54.68 8.91 -15.97
C ALA A 370 55.66 9.88 -16.62
N GLU A 371 55.33 11.18 -16.71
CA GLU A 371 56.27 12.22 -17.22
C GLU A 371 57.53 12.35 -16.33
N ASP A 372 57.34 12.39 -15.00
CA ASP A 372 58.48 12.41 -14.04
C ASP A 372 59.38 11.17 -14.21
N ARG A 373 58.79 9.99 -14.40
CA ARG A 373 59.58 8.75 -14.63
C ARG A 373 60.27 8.75 -16.00
N CYS A 374 59.59 9.17 -17.05
CA CYS A 374 60.11 9.31 -18.39
C CYS A 374 61.34 10.24 -18.42
N HIS A 375 61.21 11.38 -17.72
CA HIS A 375 62.29 12.35 -17.60
C HIS A 375 63.57 11.76 -16.94
N ILE A 376 63.38 10.94 -15.89
CA ILE A 376 64.51 10.22 -15.25
C ILE A 376 65.13 9.21 -16.23
N LEU A 377 64.30 8.43 -16.94
CA LEU A 377 64.74 7.41 -17.88
C LEU A 377 65.51 8.02 -19.06
N GLU A 378 65.09 9.19 -19.58
CA GLU A 378 65.82 9.94 -20.59
C GLU A 378 67.25 10.25 -20.14
N GLY A 379 67.39 10.72 -18.90
CA GLY A 379 68.72 10.97 -18.32
C GLY A 379 69.58 9.71 -18.19
N LEU A 380 68.93 8.60 -17.76
CA LEU A 380 69.64 7.31 -17.65
C LEU A 380 70.08 6.72 -19.00
N ILE A 381 69.26 6.90 -20.05
CA ILE A 381 69.58 6.48 -21.42
C ILE A 381 70.81 7.29 -21.96
N ILE A 382 70.75 8.65 -21.79
CA ILE A 382 71.88 9.51 -22.16
C ILE A 382 73.16 9.08 -21.44
N ALA A 383 73.05 8.76 -20.16
CA ALA A 383 74.24 8.23 -19.41
C ALA A 383 74.70 6.87 -19.89
N SER A 384 73.79 5.98 -20.28
CA SER A 384 74.13 4.64 -20.82
C SER A 384 74.75 4.73 -22.18
N ASP A 385 74.33 5.63 -23.06
CA ASP A 385 74.87 5.83 -24.37
C ASP A 385 76.29 6.47 -24.32
N ASN A 386 76.67 7.17 -23.24
CA ASN A 386 77.93 7.83 -23.01
C ASN A 386 78.61 7.29 -21.74
N ILE A 387 78.57 6.01 -21.52
CA ILE A 387 78.89 5.37 -20.25
C ILE A 387 80.34 5.63 -19.81
N ASP A 388 81.32 5.51 -20.73
CA ASP A 388 82.71 5.70 -20.43
C ASP A 388 83.07 7.13 -19.99
N GLU A 389 82.38 8.12 -20.63
CA GLU A 389 82.57 9.51 -20.30
C GLU A 389 81.88 9.85 -18.94
N VAL A 390 80.75 9.27 -18.65
CA VAL A 390 80.07 9.47 -17.39
C VAL A 390 80.90 8.88 -16.25
N ILE A 391 81.42 7.68 -16.38
CA ILE A 391 82.22 7.03 -15.38
C ILE A 391 83.59 7.82 -15.16
N ALA A 392 84.20 8.29 -16.24
CA ALA A 392 85.42 9.11 -16.11
C ALA A 392 85.13 10.43 -15.36
N LEU A 393 84.02 11.10 -15.64
CA LEU A 393 83.62 12.34 -15.00
C LEU A 393 83.31 12.13 -13.53
N ILE A 394 82.50 11.06 -13.17
CA ILE A 394 82.22 10.76 -11.76
C ILE A 394 83.53 10.43 -10.98
N LYS A 395 84.46 9.70 -11.54
CA LYS A 395 85.69 9.39 -10.91
C LYS A 395 86.59 10.61 -10.74
N ALA A 396 86.54 11.60 -11.61
CA ALA A 396 87.29 12.85 -11.53
C ALA A 396 86.68 13.86 -10.54
N SER A 397 85.44 13.71 -10.14
CA SER A 397 84.78 14.60 -9.22
C SER A 397 85.20 14.36 -7.77
N LYS A 398 85.17 15.43 -6.96
CA LYS A 398 85.57 15.39 -5.55
C LYS A 398 84.49 14.79 -4.61
N ASN A 399 83.30 14.99 -4.89
CA ASN A 399 82.15 14.50 -4.13
C ASN A 399 80.96 14.28 -5.06
N ALA A 400 79.78 13.79 -4.52
CA ALA A 400 78.59 13.51 -5.28
C ALA A 400 77.95 14.80 -5.85
N GLU A 401 78.07 15.94 -5.16
CA GLU A 401 77.53 17.24 -5.61
C GLU A 401 78.33 17.77 -6.81
N ASP A 402 79.72 17.71 -6.75
CA ASP A 402 80.57 18.08 -7.84
C ASP A 402 80.36 17.20 -9.10
N ALA A 403 80.12 15.90 -8.87
CA ALA A 403 79.80 14.97 -9.95
C ALA A 403 78.44 15.33 -10.62
N ARG A 404 77.43 15.66 -9.84
CA ARG A 404 76.15 16.12 -10.34
C ARG A 404 76.26 17.41 -11.18
N ASP A 405 76.96 18.40 -10.65
CA ASP A 405 77.11 19.69 -11.32
C ASP A 405 77.94 19.57 -12.65
N ASN A 406 78.91 18.69 -12.67
CA ASN A 406 79.72 18.39 -13.88
C ASN A 406 78.85 17.63 -14.93
N LEU A 407 78.03 16.71 -14.55
CA LEU A 407 77.03 16.00 -15.40
C LEU A 407 76.00 16.95 -16.02
N ILE A 408 75.46 17.88 -15.21
CA ILE A 408 74.50 18.90 -15.65
C ILE A 408 75.18 19.79 -16.73
N LYS A 409 76.39 20.27 -16.50
CA LYS A 409 77.08 21.15 -17.42
C LYS A 409 77.47 20.44 -18.74
N LYS A 410 77.94 19.18 -18.66
CA LYS A 410 78.41 18.48 -19.83
C LYS A 410 77.33 17.94 -20.72
N PHE A 411 76.29 17.30 -20.15
CA PHE A 411 75.25 16.60 -20.89
C PHE A 411 73.95 17.35 -20.93
N LYS A 412 73.87 18.61 -20.37
CA LYS A 412 72.72 19.48 -20.31
C LYS A 412 71.52 18.76 -19.60
N LEU A 413 71.81 17.99 -18.57
CA LEU A 413 70.87 17.26 -17.78
C LEU A 413 70.17 18.15 -16.74
N SER A 414 68.96 17.79 -16.30
CA SER A 414 68.32 18.38 -15.11
C SER A 414 68.99 17.89 -13.82
N GLU A 415 68.81 18.59 -12.74
CA GLU A 415 69.31 18.21 -11.43
C GLU A 415 68.81 16.79 -11.01
N ILE A 416 67.52 16.50 -11.28
CA ILE A 416 66.89 15.23 -11.00
C ILE A 416 67.53 14.10 -11.83
N GLN A 417 67.78 14.33 -13.11
CA GLN A 417 68.47 13.37 -13.99
C GLN A 417 69.87 13.11 -13.54
N ALA A 418 70.64 14.16 -13.26
CA ALA A 418 72.03 14.04 -12.80
C ALA A 418 72.10 13.30 -11.44
N LYS A 419 71.19 13.55 -10.51
CA LYS A 419 71.12 12.83 -9.25
C LYS A 419 70.83 11.34 -9.47
N ALA A 420 69.90 11.00 -10.34
CA ALA A 420 69.56 9.62 -10.67
C ALA A 420 70.76 8.86 -11.28
N ILE A 421 71.58 9.53 -12.12
CA ILE A 421 72.75 8.97 -12.69
C ILE A 421 73.82 8.69 -11.61
N VAL A 422 74.10 9.64 -10.71
CA VAL A 422 75.08 9.47 -9.59
C VAL A 422 74.63 8.34 -8.64
N GLU A 423 73.34 8.14 -8.43
CA GLU A 423 72.76 7.08 -7.60
C GLU A 423 72.65 5.72 -8.34
N MET A 424 72.97 5.66 -9.61
CA MET A 424 72.88 4.47 -10.45
C MET A 424 73.75 3.35 -9.98
N ARG A 425 73.23 2.12 -9.89
CA ARG A 425 73.95 0.96 -9.46
C ARG A 425 74.79 0.36 -10.63
N LEU A 426 76.04 -0.09 -10.36
CA LEU A 426 76.91 -0.71 -11.39
C LEU A 426 76.23 -1.84 -12.21
N ARG A 427 75.30 -2.61 -11.62
CA ARG A 427 74.61 -3.68 -12.33
C ARG A 427 73.74 -3.16 -13.50
N GLN A 428 73.29 -1.92 -13.42
CA GLN A 428 72.42 -1.28 -14.45
C GLN A 428 73.22 -0.90 -15.70
N LEU A 429 74.52 -1.05 -15.66
CA LEU A 429 75.38 -0.79 -16.80
C LEU A 429 75.60 -2.02 -17.74
N THR A 430 75.03 -3.16 -17.41
CA THR A 430 75.06 -4.36 -18.28
C THR A 430 74.14 -4.21 -19.47
N GLY A 431 74.46 -4.75 -20.64
CA GLY A 431 73.71 -4.66 -21.87
C GLY A 431 72.26 -5.10 -21.71
N LEU A 432 72.00 -6.17 -20.94
CA LEU A 432 70.63 -6.64 -20.65
C LEU A 432 69.78 -5.63 -19.86
N GLU A 433 70.35 -4.88 -18.93
CA GLU A 433 69.70 -3.85 -18.16
C GLU A 433 69.49 -2.57 -18.98
N GLN A 434 70.33 -2.26 -19.92
CA GLN A 434 70.22 -1.16 -20.89
C GLN A 434 69.03 -1.40 -21.80
N ASP A 435 68.80 -2.60 -22.32
CA ASP A 435 67.65 -2.97 -23.11
C ASP A 435 66.38 -2.86 -22.31
N LYS A 436 66.38 -3.23 -21.02
CA LYS A 436 65.21 -3.05 -20.13
C LYS A 436 64.86 -1.58 -19.93
N LEU A 437 65.85 -0.71 -19.74
CA LEU A 437 65.65 0.73 -19.59
C LEU A 437 65.03 1.36 -20.87
N ARG A 438 65.46 0.94 -22.05
CA ARG A 438 64.90 1.38 -23.33
C ARG A 438 63.46 0.89 -23.51
N ASN A 439 63.20 -0.36 -23.20
CA ASN A 439 61.83 -0.92 -23.27
C ASN A 439 60.89 -0.20 -22.28
N GLU A 440 61.32 0.02 -21.02
CA GLU A 440 60.52 0.78 -20.03
C GLU A 440 60.26 2.21 -20.52
N TYR A 441 61.24 2.86 -21.14
CA TYR A 441 61.06 4.21 -21.71
C TYR A 441 59.98 4.23 -22.80
N GLU A 442 60.02 3.29 -23.76
CA GLU A 442 59.07 3.22 -24.85
C GLU A 442 57.63 2.87 -24.32
N GLU A 443 57.55 2.00 -23.32
CA GLU A 443 56.27 1.67 -22.67
C GLU A 443 55.67 2.91 -21.98
N ILE A 444 56.47 3.66 -21.21
CA ILE A 444 56.03 4.86 -20.52
C ILE A 444 55.69 5.96 -21.51
N LYS A 445 56.41 6.10 -22.62
CA LYS A 445 56.09 7.09 -23.67
C LYS A 445 54.72 6.80 -24.30
N ARG A 446 54.42 5.54 -24.62
CA ARG A 446 53.10 5.15 -25.10
C ARG A 446 52.02 5.42 -24.05
N LEU A 447 52.29 5.16 -22.78
CA LEU A 447 51.36 5.45 -21.68
C LEU A 447 51.11 6.95 -21.59
N ILE A 448 52.12 7.82 -21.73
CA ILE A 448 51.96 9.28 -21.74
C ILE A 448 51.07 9.73 -22.90
N GLU A 449 51.29 9.19 -24.10
CA GLU A 449 50.45 9.49 -25.29
C GLU A 449 49.00 9.07 -25.03
N ASP A 450 48.75 7.89 -24.50
CA ASP A 450 47.45 7.37 -24.13
C ASP A 450 46.74 8.23 -23.07
N LEU A 451 47.44 8.59 -21.98
CA LEU A 451 46.90 9.47 -20.93
C LEU A 451 46.60 10.89 -21.43
N LYS A 452 47.38 11.42 -22.36
CA LYS A 452 47.10 12.71 -23.02
C LYS A 452 45.86 12.65 -23.93
N ASP A 453 45.69 11.53 -24.62
CA ASP A 453 44.51 11.29 -25.44
C ASP A 453 43.25 11.22 -24.58
N ILE A 454 43.27 10.46 -23.46
CA ILE A 454 42.18 10.41 -22.49
C ILE A 454 41.80 11.82 -21.98
N LEU A 455 42.80 12.67 -21.71
CA LEU A 455 42.54 14.04 -21.23
C LEU A 455 41.94 14.95 -22.31
N SER A 456 42.25 14.73 -23.59
CA SER A 456 41.83 15.54 -24.70
C SER A 456 40.41 15.20 -25.18
N ASP A 457 40.00 13.93 -25.02
CA ASP A 457 38.74 13.38 -25.53
C ASP A 457 37.73 13.08 -24.42
N GLU A 458 36.58 13.77 -24.45
CA GLU A 458 35.48 13.55 -23.49
C GLU A 458 34.74 12.24 -23.73
N GLU A 459 34.53 11.84 -24.98
CA GLU A 459 33.83 10.58 -25.31
C GLU A 459 34.63 9.40 -24.77
N ARG A 460 35.95 9.43 -24.89
CA ARG A 460 36.84 8.41 -24.34
C ARG A 460 36.75 8.32 -22.80
N ARG A 461 36.70 9.46 -22.11
CA ARG A 461 36.49 9.48 -20.64
C ARG A 461 35.13 8.89 -20.24
N MET A 462 34.07 9.18 -21.00
CA MET A 462 32.73 8.59 -20.77
C MET A 462 32.72 7.09 -21.06
N SER A 463 33.49 6.61 -22.06
CA SER A 463 33.68 5.17 -22.30
C SER A 463 34.35 4.48 -21.11
N ILE A 464 35.41 5.07 -20.56
CA ILE A 464 36.12 4.53 -19.37
C ILE A 464 35.15 4.43 -18.18
N ILE A 465 34.31 5.45 -17.93
CA ILE A 465 33.32 5.43 -16.87
C ILE A 465 32.30 4.30 -17.12
N SER A 466 31.86 4.14 -18.37
CA SER A 466 30.92 3.08 -18.75
C SER A 466 31.50 1.68 -18.53
N ASP A 467 32.79 1.47 -18.87
CA ASP A 467 33.48 0.19 -18.66
C ASP A 467 33.61 -0.11 -17.16
N GLU A 468 34.01 0.89 -16.34
CA GLU A 468 34.08 0.76 -14.89
C GLU A 468 32.73 0.43 -14.26
N LEU A 469 31.64 1.05 -14.74
CA LEU A 469 30.29 0.76 -14.25
C LEU A 469 29.84 -0.65 -14.64
N ASN A 470 30.15 -1.11 -15.86
CA ASN A 470 29.86 -2.47 -16.27
C ASN A 470 30.63 -3.50 -15.41
N GLU A 471 31.90 -3.23 -15.09
CA GLU A 471 32.69 -4.07 -14.19
C GLU A 471 32.04 -4.17 -12.78
N ILE A 472 31.56 -3.05 -12.24
CA ILE A 472 30.85 -3.02 -10.96
C ILE A 472 29.53 -3.81 -11.05
N LYS A 473 28.77 -3.66 -12.14
CA LYS A 473 27.55 -4.41 -12.40
C LYS A 473 27.80 -5.92 -12.43
N ASP A 474 28.84 -6.36 -13.14
CA ASP A 474 29.20 -7.79 -13.28
C ASP A 474 29.67 -8.40 -11.96
N LYS A 475 30.37 -7.63 -11.12
CA LYS A 475 30.89 -8.11 -9.83
C LYS A 475 29.86 -8.13 -8.71
N TYR A 476 28.95 -7.16 -8.65
CA TYR A 476 28.08 -6.90 -7.50
C TYR A 476 26.59 -6.82 -7.85
N GLY A 477 26.25 -6.89 -9.13
CA GLY A 477 24.85 -6.86 -9.57
C GLY A 477 24.08 -8.08 -9.09
N ASP A 478 22.85 -7.86 -8.65
CA ASP A 478 21.94 -8.91 -8.20
C ASP A 478 20.51 -8.65 -8.71
N SER A 479 19.63 -9.62 -8.49
CA SER A 479 18.22 -9.47 -8.81
C SER A 479 17.50 -8.56 -7.80
N ARG A 480 16.43 -7.91 -8.25
CA ARG A 480 15.52 -7.13 -7.41
C ARG A 480 14.92 -8.00 -6.31
N ARG A 481 14.84 -7.47 -5.09
CA ARG A 481 14.19 -8.11 -3.94
C ARG A 481 12.73 -7.70 -3.81
N SER A 482 12.42 -6.40 -3.95
CA SER A 482 11.05 -5.90 -3.84
C SER A 482 10.25 -6.15 -5.11
N VAL A 483 9.04 -6.71 -4.98
CA VAL A 483 8.10 -6.92 -6.09
C VAL A 483 7.32 -5.62 -6.34
N ILE A 484 7.01 -5.30 -7.60
CA ILE A 484 6.24 -4.11 -7.97
C ILE A 484 4.84 -4.54 -8.40
N GLU A 485 3.83 -4.05 -7.71
CA GLU A 485 2.43 -4.19 -8.04
C GLU A 485 1.92 -2.84 -8.59
N TYR A 486 1.84 -2.72 -9.91
CA TYR A 486 1.53 -1.47 -10.60
C TYR A 486 0.11 -0.95 -10.34
N ALA A 487 -0.85 -1.87 -10.25
CA ALA A 487 -2.24 -1.55 -9.93
C ALA A 487 -2.41 -1.44 -8.41
N GLY A 488 -2.44 -0.24 -7.89
CA GLY A 488 -2.68 0.06 -6.48
C GLY A 488 -4.06 0.68 -6.31
N GLY A 489 -4.93 0.02 -5.51
CA GLY A 489 -6.16 0.62 -5.01
C GLY A 489 -6.10 0.73 -3.49
N ASP A 490 -6.59 1.83 -2.92
CA ASP A 490 -6.79 1.89 -1.46
C ASP A 490 -7.78 0.80 -1.04
N LEU A 491 -7.44 0.02 -0.02
CA LEU A 491 -8.35 -0.95 0.59
C LEU A 491 -9.60 -0.23 1.09
N SER A 492 -10.73 -0.52 0.47
CA SER A 492 -12.02 -0.01 0.91
C SER A 492 -12.47 -0.73 2.19
N ILE A 493 -13.38 -0.11 2.95
CA ILE A 493 -14.01 -0.78 4.11
C ILE A 493 -14.77 -2.04 3.64
N GLU A 494 -15.28 -2.00 2.42
CA GLU A 494 -16.01 -3.07 1.77
C GLU A 494 -15.17 -4.34 1.57
N ASP A 495 -13.88 -4.20 1.20
CA ASP A 495 -12.93 -5.31 0.99
C ASP A 495 -12.58 -6.06 2.30
N MET A 496 -13.00 -5.52 3.45
CA MET A 496 -12.73 -6.08 4.78
C MET A 496 -13.96 -6.73 5.42
N ILE A 497 -15.09 -6.74 4.72
CA ILE A 497 -16.38 -7.25 5.21
C ILE A 497 -16.82 -8.40 4.30
N PRO A 498 -17.16 -9.59 4.83
CA PRO A 498 -17.69 -10.68 4.02
C PRO A 498 -19.06 -10.31 3.44
N ASP A 499 -19.31 -10.67 2.18
CA ASP A 499 -20.60 -10.43 1.53
C ASP A 499 -21.61 -11.56 1.86
N GLU A 500 -22.03 -11.61 3.12
CA GLU A 500 -22.99 -12.59 3.62
C GLU A 500 -24.43 -12.14 3.44
N LYS A 501 -25.33 -13.13 3.32
CA LYS A 501 -26.79 -12.87 3.32
C LYS A 501 -27.25 -12.51 4.74
N VAL A 502 -27.96 -11.40 4.83
CA VAL A 502 -28.51 -10.90 6.10
C VAL A 502 -30.00 -10.58 5.97
N VAL A 503 -30.69 -10.71 7.08
CA VAL A 503 -32.10 -10.29 7.23
C VAL A 503 -32.11 -8.90 7.84
N ILE A 504 -32.75 -7.96 7.17
CA ILE A 504 -32.96 -6.60 7.67
C ILE A 504 -34.39 -6.47 8.16
N THR A 505 -34.53 -6.01 9.38
CA THR A 505 -35.84 -5.80 9.99
C THR A 505 -36.03 -4.35 10.38
N ILE A 506 -37.22 -3.81 10.08
CA ILE A 506 -37.64 -2.44 10.45
C ILE A 506 -38.95 -2.52 11.22
N SER A 507 -38.97 -1.88 12.39
CA SER A 507 -40.21 -1.77 13.20
C SER A 507 -41.02 -0.53 12.83
N HIS A 508 -42.31 -0.49 13.22
CA HIS A 508 -43.21 0.63 13.02
C HIS A 508 -42.70 1.93 13.68
N ALA A 509 -42.01 1.82 14.81
CA ALA A 509 -41.37 2.94 15.49
C ALA A 509 -40.05 3.38 14.85
N GLY A 510 -39.61 2.74 13.73
CA GLY A 510 -38.41 3.10 12.98
C GLY A 510 -37.09 2.56 13.56
N TYR A 511 -37.12 1.42 14.25
CA TYR A 511 -35.91 0.71 14.64
C TYR A 511 -35.48 -0.25 13.53
N ILE A 512 -34.17 -0.26 13.22
CA ILE A 512 -33.58 -1.10 12.18
C ILE A 512 -32.43 -1.92 12.75
N LYS A 513 -32.28 -3.14 12.28
CA LYS A 513 -31.11 -4.01 12.51
C LYS A 513 -30.90 -4.95 11.33
N ARG A 514 -29.70 -5.48 11.21
CA ARG A 514 -29.38 -6.64 10.38
C ARG A 514 -29.06 -7.84 11.27
N THR A 515 -29.42 -9.01 10.81
CA THR A 515 -29.18 -10.29 11.51
C THR A 515 -28.70 -11.30 10.46
N PRO A 516 -27.66 -12.10 10.70
CA PRO A 516 -27.28 -13.17 9.77
C PRO A 516 -28.47 -14.07 9.46
N LEU A 517 -28.57 -14.50 8.19
CA LEU A 517 -29.72 -15.31 7.74
C LEU A 517 -29.80 -16.64 8.50
N ASP A 518 -28.68 -17.20 8.88
CA ASP A 518 -28.54 -18.48 9.59
C ASP A 518 -29.21 -18.50 11.00
N GLU A 519 -29.40 -17.33 11.61
CA GLU A 519 -30.15 -17.23 12.86
C GLU A 519 -31.66 -17.50 12.70
N TYR A 520 -32.20 -17.54 11.45
CA TYR A 520 -33.61 -17.79 11.18
C TYR A 520 -33.84 -19.25 10.78
N LYS A 521 -34.11 -20.12 11.76
CA LYS A 521 -34.45 -21.54 11.53
C LYS A 521 -35.82 -21.71 10.83
N VAL A 522 -35.89 -22.64 9.88
CA VAL A 522 -37.13 -23.03 9.21
C VAL A 522 -38.05 -23.79 10.20
N GLN A 523 -39.35 -23.45 10.23
CA GLN A 523 -40.35 -24.17 11.03
C GLN A 523 -41.38 -24.82 10.13
N ASN A 524 -41.80 -26.04 10.49
CA ASN A 524 -42.82 -26.78 9.77
C ASN A 524 -44.23 -26.20 9.95
N ARG A 525 -45.14 -26.57 9.07
CA ARG A 525 -46.58 -26.16 9.04
C ARG A 525 -47.27 -26.43 10.37
N GLY A 526 -47.99 -25.38 10.91
CA GLY A 526 -48.72 -25.49 12.17
C GLY A 526 -47.88 -25.16 13.43
N GLY A 527 -46.64 -24.75 13.30
CA GLY A 527 -45.82 -24.25 14.41
C GLY A 527 -46.37 -22.94 15.03
N VAL A 528 -46.04 -22.70 16.31
CA VAL A 528 -46.51 -21.52 17.06
C VAL A 528 -45.84 -20.21 16.63
N GLY A 529 -44.88 -20.28 15.67
CA GLY A 529 -44.05 -19.14 15.26
C GLY A 529 -43.03 -18.79 16.33
N GLN A 530 -41.92 -18.21 15.90
CA GLN A 530 -40.87 -17.70 16.78
C GLN A 530 -40.91 -16.16 16.81
N LYS A 531 -40.59 -15.59 17.97
CA LYS A 531 -40.55 -14.13 18.12
C LYS A 531 -39.40 -13.56 17.30
N ALA A 532 -39.73 -12.72 16.32
CA ALA A 532 -38.69 -12.16 15.40
C ALA A 532 -38.00 -10.90 15.97
N SER A 533 -38.56 -10.27 17.00
CA SER A 533 -37.98 -9.14 17.75
C SER A 533 -38.71 -8.92 19.06
N THR A 534 -38.03 -8.39 20.06
CA THR A 534 -38.70 -7.79 21.25
C THR A 534 -38.98 -6.32 20.99
N THR A 535 -40.23 -5.98 20.90
CA THR A 535 -40.68 -4.60 20.72
C THR A 535 -41.23 -4.01 22.06
N ARG A 536 -41.28 -2.69 22.18
CA ARG A 536 -41.97 -2.02 23.28
C ARG A 536 -43.51 -2.20 23.12
N ASN A 537 -44.26 -2.01 24.21
CA ASN A 537 -45.74 -2.18 24.26
C ASN A 537 -46.44 -1.32 23.24
N GLU A 538 -46.35 -1.15 22.10
CA GLU A 538 -47.00 -0.42 21.00
C GLU A 538 -46.20 -0.43 19.68
N ASP A 539 -44.98 -1.08 19.66
CA ASP A 539 -44.18 -1.19 18.47
C ASP A 539 -44.26 -2.61 17.89
N PHE A 540 -44.24 -2.76 16.58
CA PHE A 540 -44.29 -4.03 15.86
C PHE A 540 -43.40 -4.01 14.62
N LEU A 541 -43.00 -5.19 14.12
CA LEU A 541 -42.25 -5.30 12.88
C LEU A 541 -43.15 -4.94 11.69
N GLU A 542 -42.77 -3.90 10.95
CA GLU A 542 -43.49 -3.44 9.74
C GLU A 542 -42.88 -4.09 8.49
N ASP A 543 -41.59 -4.15 8.37
CA ASP A 543 -40.89 -4.65 7.19
C ASP A 543 -39.77 -5.64 7.52
N LEU A 544 -39.60 -6.65 6.64
CA LEU A 544 -38.54 -7.63 6.68
C LEU A 544 -38.09 -7.94 5.25
N PHE A 545 -36.78 -7.94 4.99
CA PHE A 545 -36.27 -8.35 3.68
C PHE A 545 -34.86 -8.90 3.80
N VAL A 546 -34.42 -9.61 2.76
CA VAL A 546 -33.12 -10.26 2.68
C VAL A 546 -32.25 -9.52 1.69
N GLY A 547 -31.01 -9.23 2.07
CA GLY A 547 -29.97 -8.62 1.24
C GLY A 547 -28.60 -9.18 1.55
N THR A 548 -27.54 -8.70 0.88
CA THR A 548 -26.16 -9.00 1.22
C THR A 548 -25.43 -7.79 1.77
N ASN A 549 -24.33 -8.00 2.51
CA ASN A 549 -23.61 -6.93 3.20
C ASN A 549 -23.14 -5.81 2.26
N HIS A 550 -22.71 -6.15 1.04
CA HIS A 550 -22.12 -5.18 0.11
C HIS A 550 -23.14 -4.42 -0.73
N GLN A 551 -24.43 -4.78 -0.66
CA GLN A 551 -25.47 -4.09 -1.38
C GLN A 551 -25.69 -2.68 -0.85
N TYR A 552 -26.14 -1.78 -1.74
CA TYR A 552 -26.65 -0.48 -1.35
C TYR A 552 -28.11 -0.60 -0.96
N MET A 553 -28.44 0.06 0.13
CA MET A 553 -29.79 0.24 0.60
C MET A 553 -30.24 1.66 0.30
N LEU A 554 -31.34 1.78 -0.46
CA LEU A 554 -32.01 3.06 -0.67
C LEU A 554 -33.25 3.10 0.26
N PHE A 555 -33.32 4.14 1.04
CA PHE A 555 -34.42 4.38 1.99
C PHE A 555 -35.30 5.50 1.45
N PHE A 556 -36.56 5.21 1.15
CA PHE A 556 -37.55 6.19 0.68
C PHE A 556 -38.46 6.58 1.82
N THR A 557 -38.55 7.88 2.06
CA THR A 557 -39.37 8.39 3.18
C THR A 557 -40.78 8.74 2.76
N GLN A 558 -41.66 8.81 3.75
CA GLN A 558 -43.07 9.22 3.59
C GLN A 558 -43.21 10.56 2.89
N LYS A 559 -42.30 11.52 3.18
CA LYS A 559 -42.27 12.84 2.54
C LYS A 559 -41.64 12.84 1.15
N GLY A 560 -41.19 11.68 0.64
CA GLY A 560 -40.65 11.52 -0.71
C GLY A 560 -39.17 11.82 -0.86
N LYS A 561 -38.35 11.74 0.20
CA LYS A 561 -36.91 11.81 0.15
C LYS A 561 -36.29 10.41 -0.02
N CYS A 562 -35.05 10.32 -0.59
CA CYS A 562 -34.27 9.11 -0.70
C CYS A 562 -32.93 9.30 -0.01
N PHE A 563 -32.54 8.35 0.83
CA PHE A 563 -31.23 8.25 1.50
C PHE A 563 -30.56 6.95 1.10
N TRP A 564 -29.22 6.88 1.27
CA TRP A 564 -28.40 5.71 0.97
C TRP A 564 -27.66 5.22 2.18
N MET A 565 -27.45 3.92 2.26
CA MET A 565 -26.59 3.27 3.23
C MET A 565 -26.10 1.94 2.65
N ARG A 566 -24.87 1.53 2.95
CA ARG A 566 -24.44 0.15 2.73
C ARG A 566 -25.12 -0.77 3.75
N VAL A 567 -25.46 -1.99 3.36
CA VAL A 567 -26.10 -2.94 4.27
C VAL A 567 -25.22 -3.24 5.48
N TYR A 568 -23.88 -3.34 5.30
CA TYR A 568 -22.96 -3.54 6.41
C TYR A 568 -22.89 -2.38 7.43
N GLU A 569 -23.32 -1.19 7.08
CA GLU A 569 -23.41 -0.04 7.99
C GLU A 569 -24.62 -0.13 8.92
N ILE A 570 -25.62 -0.97 8.59
CA ILE A 570 -26.76 -1.24 9.44
C ILE A 570 -26.29 -2.02 10.67
N PRO A 571 -26.60 -1.58 11.89
CA PRO A 571 -26.15 -2.25 13.12
C PRO A 571 -26.57 -3.72 13.17
N GLU A 572 -25.60 -4.58 13.48
CA GLU A 572 -25.84 -6.00 13.70
C GLU A 572 -26.55 -6.22 15.05
N GLY A 573 -27.46 -7.14 15.07
CA GLY A 573 -28.18 -7.46 16.25
C GLY A 573 -28.73 -8.88 16.22
N SER A 574 -28.77 -9.54 17.37
CA SER A 574 -29.39 -10.87 17.48
C SER A 574 -30.87 -10.79 17.12
N ARG A 575 -31.46 -11.93 16.80
CA ARG A 575 -32.89 -12.03 16.44
C ARG A 575 -33.80 -11.36 17.45
N THR A 576 -33.49 -11.39 18.74
CA THR A 576 -34.32 -10.82 19.82
C THR A 576 -33.98 -9.37 20.17
N SER A 577 -32.92 -8.80 19.65
CA SER A 577 -32.56 -7.41 19.94
C SER A 577 -33.49 -6.40 19.29
N LYS A 578 -33.55 -5.18 19.84
CA LYS A 578 -34.45 -4.11 19.36
C LYS A 578 -33.92 -3.36 18.12
N GLY A 579 -32.63 -3.45 17.84
CA GLY A 579 -31.97 -2.65 16.81
C GLY A 579 -31.72 -1.21 17.24
N ARG A 580 -31.39 -0.33 16.27
CA ARG A 580 -31.19 1.12 16.48
C ARG A 580 -32.19 1.93 15.68
N ALA A 581 -32.55 3.10 16.18
CA ALA A 581 -33.46 4.02 15.50
C ALA A 581 -32.83 4.50 14.17
N ILE A 582 -33.58 4.43 13.07
CA ILE A 582 -33.12 4.85 11.72
C ILE A 582 -32.67 6.31 11.73
N GLN A 583 -33.31 7.16 12.53
CA GLN A 583 -32.94 8.57 12.71
C GLN A 583 -31.53 8.80 13.23
N ASN A 584 -30.90 7.79 13.86
CA ASN A 584 -29.51 7.84 14.31
C ASN A 584 -28.52 7.36 13.24
N LEU A 585 -29.02 6.79 12.15
CA LEU A 585 -28.22 6.21 11.09
C LEU A 585 -28.24 7.05 9.80
N ILE A 586 -29.41 7.65 9.51
CA ILE A 586 -29.62 8.55 8.37
C ILE A 586 -30.16 9.88 8.85
N ASN A 587 -29.80 10.97 8.15
CA ASN A 587 -30.20 12.32 8.54
C ASN A 587 -31.65 12.63 8.11
N ILE A 588 -32.62 11.94 8.73
CA ILE A 588 -34.07 12.07 8.47
C ILE A 588 -34.69 13.07 9.43
N GLU A 589 -35.71 13.80 8.98
CA GLU A 589 -36.48 14.73 9.81
C GLU A 589 -37.29 13.96 10.89
N GLN A 590 -37.48 14.57 12.08
CA GLN A 590 -38.14 13.90 13.22
C GLN A 590 -39.58 13.44 12.94
N ASP A 591 -40.27 14.13 12.04
CA ASP A 591 -41.68 13.87 11.65
C ASP A 591 -41.79 13.08 10.34
N ASP A 592 -40.67 12.58 9.77
CA ASP A 592 -40.68 11.73 8.58
C ASP A 592 -40.37 10.27 8.95
N LYS A 593 -40.82 9.32 8.12
CA LYS A 593 -40.64 7.88 8.32
C LYS A 593 -40.22 7.21 7.03
N VAL A 594 -39.35 6.20 7.11
CA VAL A 594 -39.06 5.35 5.96
C VAL A 594 -40.28 4.50 5.62
N LYS A 595 -40.72 4.51 4.38
CA LYS A 595 -41.84 3.77 3.85
C LYS A 595 -41.49 2.67 2.85
N ALA A 596 -40.34 2.81 2.19
CA ALA A 596 -39.89 1.79 1.28
C ALA A 596 -38.39 1.78 1.24
N PHE A 597 -37.86 0.63 0.91
CA PHE A 597 -36.42 0.45 0.70
C PHE A 597 -36.19 -0.47 -0.47
N ILE A 598 -35.02 -0.28 -1.11
CA ILE A 598 -34.60 -1.05 -2.26
C ILE A 598 -33.15 -1.46 -2.02
N CYS A 599 -32.87 -2.78 -2.06
CA CYS A 599 -31.51 -3.29 -2.17
C CYS A 599 -31.09 -3.24 -3.65
N THR A 600 -29.95 -2.64 -3.94
CA THR A 600 -29.41 -2.55 -5.29
C THR A 600 -27.95 -3.01 -5.30
N LYS A 601 -27.51 -3.64 -6.40
CA LYS A 601 -26.17 -4.21 -6.49
C LYS A 601 -25.09 -3.13 -6.45
N ASP A 602 -24.66 -2.64 -7.57
CA ASP A 602 -23.63 -1.61 -7.65
C ASP A 602 -24.17 -0.35 -8.34
N LEU A 603 -24.01 0.79 -7.69
CA LEU A 603 -24.39 2.10 -8.25
C LEU A 603 -23.30 2.72 -9.15
N LYS A 604 -22.15 2.04 -9.32
CA LYS A 604 -21.07 2.45 -10.24
C LYS A 604 -21.16 1.74 -11.59
N ASP A 605 -21.94 0.68 -11.69
CA ASP A 605 -22.14 -0.05 -12.95
C ASP A 605 -23.09 0.76 -13.86
N GLU A 606 -22.50 1.42 -14.88
CA GLU A 606 -23.23 2.29 -15.81
C GLU A 606 -24.29 1.53 -16.61
N GLU A 607 -24.05 0.29 -16.98
CA GLU A 607 -25.01 -0.53 -17.73
C GLU A 607 -26.21 -0.86 -16.82
N TYR A 608 -25.94 -1.26 -15.58
CA TYR A 608 -26.97 -1.59 -14.60
C TYR A 608 -27.85 -0.38 -14.27
N ILE A 609 -27.29 0.78 -13.94
CA ILE A 609 -28.06 1.97 -13.53
C ILE A 609 -28.87 2.60 -14.65
N ASN A 610 -28.43 2.47 -15.91
CA ASN A 610 -29.14 3.00 -17.08
C ASN A 610 -30.30 2.09 -17.53
N ASN A 611 -30.22 0.80 -17.25
CA ASN A 611 -31.22 -0.19 -17.63
C ASN A 611 -32.27 -0.45 -16.53
N HIS A 612 -32.14 0.18 -15.36
CA HIS A 612 -33.09 0.01 -14.25
C HIS A 612 -33.80 1.31 -13.86
N TYR A 613 -34.96 1.17 -13.30
CA TYR A 613 -35.82 2.27 -12.88
C TYR A 613 -36.35 2.04 -11.46
N VAL A 614 -36.66 3.13 -10.77
CA VAL A 614 -37.39 3.11 -9.51
C VAL A 614 -38.84 3.55 -9.81
N ILE A 615 -39.79 2.64 -9.58
CA ILE A 615 -41.21 2.95 -9.64
C ILE A 615 -41.76 3.17 -8.22
N MET A 616 -42.52 4.20 -8.03
CA MET A 616 -43.06 4.63 -6.74
C MET A 616 -44.55 4.79 -6.80
N ALA A 617 -45.25 4.47 -5.70
CA ALA A 617 -46.68 4.69 -5.56
C ALA A 617 -47.00 5.46 -4.27
N THR A 618 -48.03 6.33 -4.29
CA THR A 618 -48.51 7.05 -3.14
C THR A 618 -49.86 6.50 -2.67
N LYS A 619 -50.22 6.78 -1.40
CA LYS A 619 -51.51 6.35 -0.83
C LYS A 619 -52.70 6.85 -1.59
N LYS A 620 -52.66 8.06 -2.17
CA LYS A 620 -53.72 8.61 -3.02
C LYS A 620 -53.67 8.14 -4.47
N GLY A 621 -52.85 7.14 -4.78
CA GLY A 621 -52.84 6.43 -6.06
C GLY A 621 -52.10 7.14 -7.18
N GLN A 622 -51.12 8.01 -6.87
CA GLN A 622 -50.15 8.51 -7.85
C GLN A 622 -49.07 7.46 -8.07
N VAL A 623 -48.54 7.37 -9.30
CA VAL A 623 -47.42 6.50 -9.67
C VAL A 623 -46.37 7.31 -10.40
N LYS A 624 -45.13 7.04 -10.12
CA LYS A 624 -44.00 7.72 -10.73
C LYS A 624 -42.89 6.70 -11.07
N LYS A 625 -42.27 6.86 -12.23
CA LYS A 625 -41.10 6.10 -12.68
C LYS A 625 -39.89 7.04 -12.85
N THR A 626 -38.73 6.69 -12.30
CA THR A 626 -37.48 7.47 -12.38
C THR A 626 -36.31 6.53 -12.70
N SER A 627 -35.40 6.92 -13.58
CA SER A 627 -34.17 6.15 -13.88
C SER A 627 -33.35 5.95 -12.62
N LEU A 628 -32.75 4.77 -12.42
CA LEU A 628 -31.85 4.46 -11.31
C LEU A 628 -30.59 5.34 -11.33
N GLU A 629 -30.13 5.75 -12.52
CA GLU A 629 -29.00 6.69 -12.68
C GLU A 629 -29.19 7.96 -11.84
N GLN A 630 -30.42 8.47 -11.70
CA GLN A 630 -30.69 9.66 -10.87
C GLN A 630 -30.47 9.44 -9.37
N TYR A 631 -30.27 8.20 -8.93
CA TYR A 631 -29.94 7.78 -7.56
C TYR A 631 -28.52 7.26 -7.43
N SER A 632 -27.68 7.29 -8.47
CA SER A 632 -26.32 6.74 -8.46
C SER A 632 -25.30 7.54 -7.65
N ARG A 633 -25.65 8.77 -7.24
CA ARG A 633 -24.75 9.68 -6.49
C ARG A 633 -25.26 9.90 -5.07
N PRO A 634 -24.80 9.08 -4.08
CA PRO A 634 -25.20 9.21 -2.68
C PRO A 634 -24.90 10.60 -2.09
N ARG A 635 -25.82 11.10 -1.25
CA ARG A 635 -25.63 12.34 -0.48
C ARG A 635 -26.11 12.13 0.96
N ILE A 636 -25.30 12.57 1.94
CA ILE A 636 -25.58 12.40 3.39
C ILE A 636 -26.96 12.99 3.79
N ASN A 637 -27.34 14.11 3.21
CA ASN A 637 -28.64 14.78 3.52
C ASN A 637 -29.81 14.25 2.68
N GLY A 638 -29.61 13.15 1.95
CA GLY A 638 -30.64 12.62 1.05
C GLY A 638 -30.92 13.52 -0.16
N ILE A 639 -31.81 13.05 -1.03
CA ILE A 639 -32.30 13.82 -2.19
C ILE A 639 -33.83 13.70 -2.26
N ASN A 640 -34.48 14.63 -2.97
CA ASN A 640 -35.88 14.51 -3.32
C ASN A 640 -36.06 13.36 -4.35
N ALA A 641 -36.91 12.41 -4.04
CA ALA A 641 -37.25 11.27 -4.91
C ALA A 641 -38.60 11.49 -5.64
N ILE A 642 -39.58 12.10 -4.97
CA ILE A 642 -40.88 12.43 -5.51
C ILE A 642 -41.44 13.64 -4.75
N THR A 643 -42.09 14.54 -5.45
CA THR A 643 -42.85 15.64 -4.80
C THR A 643 -44.22 15.15 -4.36
N ILE A 644 -44.43 15.02 -3.07
CA ILE A 644 -45.66 14.57 -2.45
C ILE A 644 -46.66 15.73 -2.45
N LYS A 645 -47.93 15.46 -2.86
CA LYS A 645 -49.03 16.44 -2.80
C LYS A 645 -49.55 16.55 -1.37
N GLU A 646 -50.15 17.68 -1.04
CA GLU A 646 -50.75 17.92 0.27
C GLU A 646 -51.74 16.80 0.67
N GLY A 647 -51.57 16.26 1.86
CA GLY A 647 -52.37 15.18 2.41
C GLY A 647 -52.19 13.81 1.72
N ASP A 648 -51.12 13.62 0.92
CA ASP A 648 -50.67 12.33 0.37
C ASP A 648 -49.38 11.86 1.03
N GLU A 649 -49.01 10.63 0.86
CA GLU A 649 -47.79 10.03 1.40
C GLU A 649 -47.22 9.03 0.41
N LEU A 650 -45.87 8.88 0.37
CA LEU A 650 -45.26 7.78 -0.32
C LEU A 650 -45.64 6.46 0.38
N LEU A 651 -46.05 5.48 -0.37
CA LEU A 651 -46.44 4.17 0.14
C LEU A 651 -45.31 3.13 -0.10
N GLU A 652 -44.86 3.04 -1.32
CA GLU A 652 -43.95 1.98 -1.74
C GLU A 652 -43.06 2.44 -2.92
N ALA A 653 -41.85 1.90 -2.98
CA ALA A 653 -40.92 2.07 -4.09
C ALA A 653 -40.29 0.70 -4.47
N LYS A 654 -40.15 0.42 -5.76
CA LYS A 654 -39.62 -0.83 -6.27
C LYS A 654 -38.62 -0.59 -7.41
N LEU A 655 -37.58 -1.44 -7.48
CA LEU A 655 -36.68 -1.48 -8.60
C LEU A 655 -37.24 -2.31 -9.73
N THR A 656 -37.17 -1.81 -10.97
CA THR A 656 -37.66 -2.48 -12.18
C THR A 656 -36.71 -2.32 -13.34
N ASP A 657 -36.82 -3.20 -14.35
CA ASP A 657 -36.10 -3.15 -15.61
C ASP A 657 -36.80 -2.37 -16.73
N GLY A 658 -37.95 -1.75 -16.42
CA GLY A 658 -38.72 -0.98 -17.38
C GLY A 658 -39.80 -1.76 -18.15
N ASN A 659 -39.79 -3.09 -18.12
CA ASN A 659 -40.66 -3.98 -18.86
C ASN A 659 -41.71 -4.67 -17.97
N SER A 660 -41.73 -4.40 -16.70
CA SER A 660 -42.63 -4.99 -15.71
C SER A 660 -44.08 -4.61 -15.92
N GLN A 661 -44.98 -5.38 -15.32
CA GLN A 661 -46.39 -4.98 -15.13
C GLN A 661 -46.59 -4.53 -13.68
N VAL A 662 -47.31 -3.44 -13.52
CA VAL A 662 -47.51 -2.83 -12.21
C VAL A 662 -48.95 -3.12 -11.74
N MET A 663 -49.08 -3.58 -10.51
CA MET A 663 -50.35 -3.75 -9.83
C MET A 663 -50.47 -2.84 -8.61
N LEU A 664 -51.59 -2.16 -8.45
CA LEU A 664 -51.93 -1.39 -7.26
C LEU A 664 -53.21 -1.97 -6.64
N ALA A 665 -53.20 -2.15 -5.32
CA ALA A 665 -54.36 -2.66 -4.60
C ALA A 665 -54.89 -1.61 -3.63
N LEU A 666 -56.21 -1.52 -3.53
CA LEU A 666 -56.91 -0.63 -2.64
C LEU A 666 -57.37 -1.37 -1.38
N LYS A 667 -57.45 -0.66 -0.26
CA LYS A 667 -58.01 -1.11 1.02
C LYS A 667 -59.40 -1.69 0.85
N SER A 668 -60.23 -1.11 -0.04
CA SER A 668 -61.56 -1.58 -0.43
C SER A 668 -61.61 -2.92 -1.19
N GLY A 669 -60.47 -3.62 -1.37
CA GLY A 669 -60.40 -4.94 -2.01
C GLY A 669 -60.42 -4.93 -3.53
N LYS A 670 -60.07 -3.82 -4.19
CA LYS A 670 -59.89 -3.72 -5.63
C LYS A 670 -58.46 -3.59 -6.02
N ALA A 671 -58.04 -4.06 -7.20
CA ALA A 671 -56.71 -3.93 -7.75
C ALA A 671 -56.76 -3.59 -9.24
N ILE A 672 -55.77 -2.82 -9.70
CA ILE A 672 -55.56 -2.51 -11.13
C ILE A 672 -54.24 -3.10 -11.59
N ARG A 673 -54.19 -3.63 -12.83
CA ARG A 673 -52.97 -4.10 -13.49
C ARG A 673 -52.77 -3.31 -14.78
N PHE A 674 -51.57 -2.80 -15.00
CA PHE A 674 -51.18 -2.07 -16.21
C PHE A 674 -49.70 -2.25 -16.52
N GLU A 675 -49.30 -2.07 -17.80
CA GLU A 675 -47.93 -2.14 -18.23
C GLU A 675 -47.11 -0.96 -17.69
N GLU A 676 -45.95 -1.20 -17.17
CA GLU A 676 -45.01 -0.16 -16.67
C GLU A 676 -44.68 0.88 -17.74
N ALA A 677 -44.60 0.48 -19.02
CA ALA A 677 -44.38 1.36 -20.17
C ALA A 677 -45.42 2.48 -20.31
N LYS A 678 -46.64 2.30 -19.75
CA LYS A 678 -47.65 3.35 -19.69
C LYS A 678 -47.29 4.48 -18.72
N THR A 679 -46.25 4.31 -17.91
CA THR A 679 -45.70 5.34 -17.03
C THR A 679 -44.34 5.77 -17.58
N ARG A 680 -44.29 6.94 -18.23
CA ARG A 680 -43.03 7.51 -18.74
C ARG A 680 -42.05 7.81 -17.62
N PRO A 681 -40.73 7.66 -17.85
CA PRO A 681 -39.72 8.13 -16.90
C PRO A 681 -39.82 9.63 -16.65
N MET A 682 -39.70 10.04 -15.39
CA MET A 682 -39.83 11.44 -14.93
C MET A 682 -38.66 11.78 -14.00
N GLY A 683 -38.24 13.07 -13.99
CA GLY A 683 -37.25 13.58 -13.08
C GLY A 683 -37.69 13.49 -11.61
N ARG A 684 -36.73 13.50 -10.68
CA ARG A 684 -36.93 13.31 -9.23
C ARG A 684 -37.97 14.27 -8.61
N ASN A 685 -38.07 15.52 -9.10
CA ASN A 685 -38.96 16.54 -8.59
C ASN A 685 -40.40 16.46 -9.13
N ALA A 686 -40.75 15.49 -9.94
CA ALA A 686 -42.11 15.31 -10.43
C ALA A 686 -43.01 14.66 -9.36
N SER A 687 -44.31 14.96 -9.33
CA SER A 687 -45.30 14.36 -8.43
C SER A 687 -45.95 13.08 -8.98
N GLY A 688 -45.54 12.63 -10.19
CA GLY A 688 -46.08 11.44 -10.81
C GLY A 688 -47.40 11.68 -11.57
N VAL A 689 -48.04 10.56 -11.95
CA VAL A 689 -49.31 10.51 -12.70
C VAL A 689 -50.30 9.58 -11.99
N ARG A 690 -51.62 9.72 -12.28
CA ARG A 690 -52.64 8.85 -11.65
C ARG A 690 -52.43 7.38 -12.06
N GLY A 691 -52.23 6.49 -11.10
CA GLY A 691 -52.10 5.03 -11.27
C GLY A 691 -53.45 4.32 -11.15
N ILE A 692 -54.24 4.61 -10.10
CA ILE A 692 -55.57 4.05 -9.81
C ILE A 692 -56.53 5.14 -9.34
N ARG A 693 -57.83 4.95 -9.54
CA ARG A 693 -58.89 5.80 -8.98
C ARG A 693 -59.43 5.18 -7.70
N LEU A 694 -59.33 5.93 -6.60
CA LEU A 694 -59.93 5.56 -5.31
C LEU A 694 -61.44 5.39 -5.43
N GLN A 695 -62.06 4.53 -4.61
CA GLN A 695 -63.48 4.22 -4.67
C GLN A 695 -64.29 5.26 -3.88
N HIS A 696 -63.75 5.80 -2.81
CA HIS A 696 -64.31 6.84 -1.93
C HIS A 696 -63.16 7.63 -1.25
N ASP A 697 -63.50 8.73 -0.59
CA ASP A 697 -62.46 9.62 -0.02
C ASP A 697 -61.60 8.99 1.11
N LYS A 698 -62.13 7.96 1.78
CA LYS A 698 -61.44 7.19 2.82
C LYS A 698 -60.70 5.97 2.29
N ASP A 699 -60.76 5.70 0.99
CA ASP A 699 -60.04 4.60 0.37
C ASP A 699 -58.55 4.97 0.12
N GLU A 700 -57.67 4.02 0.22
CA GLU A 700 -56.27 4.23 0.04
C GLU A 700 -55.60 3.04 -0.69
N VAL A 701 -54.49 3.28 -1.36
CA VAL A 701 -53.64 2.21 -1.90
C VAL A 701 -52.86 1.60 -0.73
N ILE A 702 -52.91 0.25 -0.63
CA ILE A 702 -52.26 -0.49 0.46
C ILE A 702 -50.97 -1.20 0.02
N GLY A 703 -50.73 -1.29 -1.26
CA GLY A 703 -49.51 -1.93 -1.79
C GLY A 703 -49.40 -1.82 -3.29
N MET A 704 -48.15 -1.90 -3.75
CA MET A 704 -47.75 -1.94 -5.16
C MET A 704 -46.94 -3.20 -5.42
N VAL A 705 -47.25 -3.91 -6.50
CA VAL A 705 -46.49 -5.08 -6.97
C VAL A 705 -45.97 -4.79 -8.38
N SER A 706 -44.70 -5.07 -8.59
CA SER A 706 -44.09 -5.15 -9.92
C SER A 706 -43.95 -6.62 -10.31
N VAL A 707 -44.49 -6.99 -11.45
CA VAL A 707 -44.54 -8.36 -11.94
C VAL A 707 -43.72 -8.47 -13.22
N ASN A 708 -42.68 -9.28 -13.19
CA ASN A 708 -41.80 -9.57 -14.33
C ASN A 708 -42.06 -10.98 -14.87
N ASP A 709 -42.45 -11.91 -13.97
CA ASP A 709 -42.77 -13.29 -14.33
C ASP A 709 -44.30 -13.50 -14.44
N MET A 710 -44.74 -13.93 -15.62
CA MET A 710 -46.16 -14.11 -15.91
C MET A 710 -46.79 -15.38 -15.31
N GLU A 711 -45.95 -16.34 -14.90
CA GLU A 711 -46.41 -17.55 -14.24
C GLU A 711 -46.67 -17.35 -12.74
N SER A 712 -46.24 -16.24 -12.19
CA SER A 712 -46.38 -15.93 -10.76
C SER A 712 -47.86 -15.68 -10.36
N ASN A 713 -48.14 -15.89 -9.08
CA ASN A 713 -49.47 -15.69 -8.50
C ASN A 713 -49.50 -14.39 -7.64
N ILE A 714 -50.67 -13.81 -7.53
CA ILE A 714 -50.92 -12.67 -6.67
C ILE A 714 -51.52 -13.15 -5.35
N LEU A 715 -50.74 -12.97 -4.28
CA LEU A 715 -51.17 -13.18 -2.92
C LEU A 715 -51.82 -11.91 -2.37
N VAL A 716 -52.97 -12.05 -1.72
CA VAL A 716 -53.65 -10.97 -0.98
C VAL A 716 -53.95 -11.46 0.44
N VAL A 717 -53.72 -10.55 1.42
CA VAL A 717 -53.97 -10.85 2.84
C VAL A 717 -54.78 -9.70 3.45
N SER A 718 -55.82 -10.07 4.23
CA SER A 718 -56.68 -9.13 4.91
C SER A 718 -56.38 -9.04 6.42
N SER A 719 -56.84 -7.99 7.06
CA SER A 719 -56.55 -7.63 8.46
C SER A 719 -56.90 -8.74 9.48
N ASN A 720 -57.92 -9.55 9.20
CA ASN A 720 -58.35 -10.61 10.10
C ASN A 720 -57.73 -11.99 9.78
N GLY A 721 -56.57 -11.97 9.05
CA GLY A 721 -55.77 -13.18 8.79
C GLY A 721 -56.32 -14.10 7.69
N TYR A 722 -57.24 -13.62 6.86
CA TYR A 722 -57.68 -14.32 5.67
C TYR A 722 -56.81 -13.92 4.48
N GLY A 723 -56.46 -14.88 3.63
CA GLY A 723 -55.71 -14.60 2.43
C GLY A 723 -55.90 -15.68 1.38
N LYS A 724 -55.39 -15.41 0.19
CA LYS A 724 -55.41 -16.34 -0.93
C LYS A 724 -54.38 -15.94 -1.96
N ARG A 725 -53.99 -16.89 -2.81
CA ARG A 725 -53.31 -16.60 -4.06
C ARG A 725 -54.22 -16.80 -5.26
N SER A 726 -54.14 -15.92 -6.24
CA SER A 726 -54.91 -15.98 -7.48
C SER A 726 -53.94 -15.89 -8.66
N LYS A 727 -54.34 -16.52 -9.79
CA LYS A 727 -53.52 -16.42 -11.02
C LYS A 727 -53.44 -14.98 -11.49
N LEU A 728 -52.28 -14.58 -12.00
CA LEU A 728 -52.09 -13.24 -12.55
C LEU A 728 -53.06 -12.98 -13.73
N ASP A 729 -53.40 -13.98 -14.53
CA ASP A 729 -54.30 -13.86 -15.67
C ASP A 729 -55.75 -13.53 -15.29
N ASP A 730 -56.15 -13.78 -14.04
CA ASP A 730 -57.45 -13.34 -13.53
C ASP A 730 -57.57 -11.80 -13.49
N TYR A 731 -56.45 -11.07 -13.58
CA TYR A 731 -56.41 -9.61 -13.57
C TYR A 731 -56.09 -9.08 -14.99
N ARG A 732 -57.15 -8.61 -15.68
CA ARG A 732 -56.99 -8.01 -17.00
C ARG A 732 -56.03 -6.82 -16.99
N ILE A 733 -55.17 -6.73 -18.02
CA ILE A 733 -54.32 -5.53 -18.24
C ILE A 733 -55.21 -4.39 -18.71
N THR A 734 -55.11 -3.23 -18.06
CA THR A 734 -55.88 -2.01 -18.34
C THR A 734 -54.95 -0.80 -18.50
N ASN A 735 -55.51 0.32 -18.93
CA ASN A 735 -54.81 1.58 -18.83
C ASN A 735 -54.76 2.05 -17.36
N ARG A 736 -53.64 2.68 -16.95
CA ARG A 736 -53.51 3.30 -15.63
C ARG A 736 -54.63 4.32 -15.37
N GLY A 737 -54.95 4.60 -14.07
CA GLY A 737 -55.95 5.58 -13.67
C GLY A 737 -57.40 5.07 -13.70
N GLY A 738 -57.61 3.77 -13.96
CA GLY A 738 -58.92 3.10 -13.92
C GLY A 738 -59.39 2.79 -12.47
N LYS A 739 -60.65 2.24 -12.36
CA LYS A 739 -61.28 1.86 -11.07
C LYS A 739 -60.80 0.51 -10.50
N GLY A 740 -60.01 -0.27 -11.29
CA GLY A 740 -59.57 -1.62 -10.92
C GLY A 740 -60.69 -2.67 -10.93
N VAL A 741 -60.30 -3.93 -10.64
CA VAL A 741 -61.19 -5.09 -10.52
C VAL A 741 -61.14 -5.64 -9.09
N LYS A 742 -62.16 -6.37 -8.68
CA LYS A 742 -62.22 -6.97 -7.34
C LYS A 742 -61.13 -8.02 -7.17
N THR A 743 -60.35 -7.92 -6.10
CA THR A 743 -59.26 -8.87 -5.81
C THR A 743 -59.58 -9.77 -4.61
N ILE A 744 -60.29 -9.29 -3.62
CA ILE A 744 -60.78 -10.08 -2.49
C ILE A 744 -62.18 -9.57 -2.12
N SER A 745 -63.04 -10.41 -1.55
CA SER A 745 -64.34 -10.01 -1.00
C SER A 745 -64.16 -9.50 0.44
N ILE A 746 -64.23 -8.20 0.62
CA ILE A 746 -64.22 -7.54 1.94
C ILE A 746 -65.56 -7.76 2.62
N THR A 747 -65.53 -8.33 3.83
CA THR A 747 -66.68 -8.60 4.72
C THR A 747 -66.24 -8.37 6.17
N GLU A 748 -67.17 -8.31 7.12
CA GLU A 748 -66.86 -8.24 8.57
C GLU A 748 -65.88 -9.39 8.99
N LYS A 749 -66.01 -10.55 8.38
CA LYS A 749 -65.17 -11.74 8.65
C LYS A 749 -63.74 -11.57 8.16
N THR A 750 -63.54 -11.03 6.99
CA THR A 750 -62.23 -10.86 6.40
C THR A 750 -61.49 -9.59 6.85
N GLY A 751 -62.23 -8.54 7.14
CA GLY A 751 -61.68 -7.19 7.37
C GLY A 751 -61.10 -6.58 6.08
N ASP A 752 -60.50 -5.41 6.21
CA ASP A 752 -59.90 -4.64 5.10
C ASP A 752 -58.69 -5.36 4.49
N LEU A 753 -58.38 -5.08 3.22
CA LEU A 753 -57.16 -5.57 2.59
C LEU A 753 -55.94 -4.86 3.18
N VAL A 754 -54.91 -5.63 3.58
CA VAL A 754 -53.68 -5.12 4.22
C VAL A 754 -52.44 -5.31 3.33
N ALA A 755 -52.32 -6.41 2.58
CA ALA A 755 -51.16 -6.66 1.78
C ALA A 755 -51.50 -7.30 0.42
N ILE A 756 -50.70 -6.95 -0.60
CA ILE A 756 -50.63 -7.61 -1.89
C ILE A 756 -49.16 -7.94 -2.20
N LYS A 757 -48.85 -9.19 -2.62
CA LYS A 757 -47.50 -9.65 -2.98
C LYS A 757 -47.56 -10.51 -4.22
N ASN A 758 -46.46 -10.47 -5.00
CA ASN A 758 -46.22 -11.39 -6.11
C ASN A 758 -45.47 -12.61 -5.57
N VAL A 759 -45.97 -13.82 -5.79
CA VAL A 759 -45.45 -15.06 -5.20
C VAL A 759 -45.46 -16.22 -6.20
N ASP A 760 -44.55 -17.15 -6.02
CA ASP A 760 -44.47 -18.44 -6.71
C ASP A 760 -44.34 -19.57 -5.69
N ASP A 761 -44.34 -20.83 -6.15
CA ASP A 761 -44.27 -22.00 -5.28
C ASP A 761 -42.91 -22.17 -4.58
N SER A 762 -41.88 -21.54 -5.08
CA SER A 762 -40.52 -21.56 -4.47
C SER A 762 -40.37 -20.59 -3.30
N ASN A 763 -41.39 -19.78 -3.01
CA ASN A 763 -41.32 -18.76 -1.99
C ASN A 763 -41.84 -19.24 -0.65
N GLY A 764 -41.20 -18.76 0.42
CA GLY A 764 -41.73 -18.75 1.77
C GLY A 764 -42.49 -17.44 2.03
N LEU A 765 -43.39 -17.49 2.95
CA LEU A 765 -44.20 -16.35 3.41
C LEU A 765 -44.01 -16.16 4.90
N MET A 766 -43.69 -14.93 5.30
CA MET A 766 -43.69 -14.55 6.72
C MET A 766 -44.82 -13.55 6.98
N ILE A 767 -45.68 -13.89 7.89
CA ILE A 767 -46.83 -13.05 8.30
C ILE A 767 -46.60 -12.61 9.74
N ILE A 768 -46.73 -11.34 10.02
CA ILE A 768 -46.46 -10.72 11.32
C ILE A 768 -47.71 -9.98 11.77
N ASN A 769 -48.18 -10.21 12.99
CA ASN A 769 -49.28 -9.47 13.60
C ASN A 769 -48.76 -8.27 14.41
N LYS A 770 -49.66 -7.36 14.83
CA LYS A 770 -49.31 -6.17 15.62
C LYS A 770 -48.74 -6.50 16.98
N SER A 771 -49.07 -7.64 17.56
CA SER A 771 -48.46 -8.11 18.82
C SER A 771 -47.00 -8.67 18.64
N GLY A 772 -46.45 -8.66 17.44
CA GLY A 772 -45.08 -9.11 17.14
C GLY A 772 -44.92 -10.61 17.00
N ILE A 773 -45.98 -11.40 16.85
CA ILE A 773 -45.93 -12.83 16.57
C ILE A 773 -45.76 -13.03 15.06
N ALA A 774 -44.71 -13.75 14.66
CA ALA A 774 -44.45 -14.08 13.27
C ALA A 774 -44.66 -15.57 13.01
N ILE A 775 -45.26 -15.90 11.86
CA ILE A 775 -45.37 -17.26 11.34
C ILE A 775 -44.74 -17.32 9.96
N ARG A 776 -43.98 -18.40 9.68
CA ARG A 776 -43.43 -18.71 8.35
C ARG A 776 -44.15 -19.92 7.77
N MET A 777 -44.58 -19.85 6.52
CA MET A 777 -45.20 -20.92 5.77
C MET A 777 -44.70 -20.95 4.32
N ALA A 778 -44.78 -22.10 3.65
CA ALA A 778 -44.53 -22.21 2.23
C ALA A 778 -45.73 -21.69 1.43
N VAL A 779 -45.50 -21.00 0.32
CA VAL A 779 -46.54 -20.53 -0.61
C VAL A 779 -47.18 -21.69 -1.33
N GLU A 780 -46.46 -22.77 -1.61
CA GLU A 780 -46.98 -24.00 -2.24
C GLU A 780 -48.16 -24.61 -1.48
N ASP A 781 -48.25 -24.44 -0.17
CA ASP A 781 -49.33 -24.90 0.68
C ASP A 781 -50.67 -24.14 0.47
N LEU A 782 -50.62 -23.00 -0.19
CA LEU A 782 -51.78 -22.17 -0.43
C LEU A 782 -52.47 -22.55 -1.73
N ARG A 783 -53.81 -22.79 -1.69
CA ARG A 783 -54.57 -23.06 -2.90
C ARG A 783 -54.65 -21.82 -3.79
N VAL A 784 -54.52 -22.05 -5.10
CA VAL A 784 -54.87 -20.99 -6.07
C VAL A 784 -56.39 -20.87 -6.16
N MET A 785 -56.91 -19.67 -5.99
CA MET A 785 -58.37 -19.38 -5.90
C MET A 785 -58.73 -18.18 -6.80
N GLY A 786 -59.94 -18.19 -7.32
CA GLY A 786 -60.41 -17.07 -8.13
C GLY A 786 -60.38 -15.72 -7.38
N ARG A 787 -60.08 -14.63 -8.10
CA ARG A 787 -59.82 -13.28 -7.52
C ARG A 787 -60.98 -12.69 -6.71
N ALA A 788 -62.25 -13.11 -6.89
CA ALA A 788 -63.39 -12.52 -6.22
C ALA A 788 -63.84 -13.24 -4.93
N THR A 789 -63.14 -14.34 -4.51
CA THR A 789 -63.45 -15.11 -3.31
C THR A 789 -62.95 -14.45 -2.02
N GLN A 790 -63.40 -14.93 -0.86
CA GLN A 790 -63.01 -14.45 0.47
C GLN A 790 -61.63 -14.94 0.93
N GLY A 791 -61.06 -15.97 0.28
CA GLY A 791 -59.83 -16.65 0.70
C GLY A 791 -60.03 -17.63 1.83
N VAL A 792 -58.87 -18.13 2.37
CA VAL A 792 -58.82 -19.07 3.50
C VAL A 792 -58.10 -18.40 4.67
N LYS A 793 -58.26 -18.94 5.86
CA LYS A 793 -57.60 -18.44 7.05
C LYS A 793 -56.13 -18.87 7.06
N LEU A 794 -55.19 -17.93 7.02
CA LEU A 794 -53.73 -18.16 6.97
C LEU A 794 -53.12 -18.26 8.38
N ILE A 795 -53.65 -17.47 9.31
CA ILE A 795 -53.18 -17.41 10.71
C ILE A 795 -54.33 -17.24 11.65
N ASN A 796 -54.27 -17.87 12.81
CA ASN A 796 -55.19 -17.64 13.89
C ASN A 796 -54.79 -16.41 14.71
N ILE A 797 -55.57 -15.38 14.62
CA ILE A 797 -55.36 -14.10 15.31
C ILE A 797 -56.20 -14.05 16.55
N LYS A 798 -55.65 -13.58 17.68
CA LYS A 798 -56.39 -13.34 18.91
C LYS A 798 -57.36 -12.17 18.73
N GLU A 799 -58.45 -12.19 19.50
CA GLU A 799 -59.47 -11.11 19.49
C GLU A 799 -58.79 -9.77 19.83
N GLY A 800 -59.01 -8.76 19.01
CA GLY A 800 -58.40 -7.41 19.15
C GLY A 800 -57.04 -7.22 18.47
N ASP A 801 -56.43 -8.27 17.89
CA ASP A 801 -55.18 -8.18 17.11
C ASP A 801 -55.47 -8.13 15.59
N SER A 802 -54.48 -7.77 14.80
CA SER A 802 -54.59 -7.71 13.33
C SER A 802 -53.25 -7.92 12.67
N ILE A 803 -53.26 -8.30 11.39
CA ILE A 803 -52.03 -8.41 10.60
C ILE A 803 -51.37 -7.02 10.46
N ALA A 804 -50.04 -6.97 10.79
CA ALA A 804 -49.21 -5.77 10.65
C ALA A 804 -48.44 -5.76 9.32
N ALA A 805 -47.75 -6.84 8.99
CA ALA A 805 -46.92 -6.94 7.79
C ALA A 805 -46.93 -8.34 7.19
N VAL A 806 -46.69 -8.43 5.88
CA VAL A 806 -46.54 -9.68 5.14
C VAL A 806 -45.27 -9.55 4.26
N ALA A 807 -44.30 -10.41 4.51
CA ALA A 807 -43.01 -10.44 3.76
C ALA A 807 -42.87 -11.74 2.97
N LYS A 808 -42.26 -11.63 1.79
CA LYS A 808 -41.86 -12.76 0.96
C LYS A 808 -40.44 -13.14 1.33
N VAL A 809 -40.17 -14.43 1.58
CA VAL A 809 -38.85 -14.97 1.87
C VAL A 809 -38.50 -16.11 0.91
N ILE A 810 -37.23 -16.38 0.68
CA ILE A 810 -36.82 -17.51 -0.17
C ILE A 810 -37.07 -18.80 0.62
N HIS A 811 -37.67 -19.79 -0.03
CA HIS A 811 -37.80 -21.13 0.51
C HIS A 811 -36.68 -21.99 -0.09
N GLU A 812 -35.64 -22.29 0.70
CA GLU A 812 -34.65 -23.33 0.34
C GLU A 812 -35.30 -24.69 0.63
N LYS A 813 -35.45 -25.53 -0.38
CA LYS A 813 -35.76 -26.96 -0.19
C LYS A 813 -34.47 -27.57 0.35
N GLU A 814 -34.46 -28.09 1.57
CA GLU A 814 -33.40 -28.97 2.06
C GLU A 814 -33.42 -30.22 1.17
N ASP A 815 -32.28 -30.50 0.50
CA ASP A 815 -32.05 -31.77 -0.19
C ASP A 815 -32.00 -32.89 0.87
N GLU A 816 -33.08 -33.62 1.04
CA GLU A 816 -33.18 -34.81 1.89
C GLU A 816 -32.40 -36.01 1.32
N GLU A 817 -31.53 -35.86 0.32
CA GLU A 817 -30.89 -37.01 -0.35
C GLU A 817 -29.45 -37.35 0.10
N GLN A 818 -28.87 -36.71 1.12
CA GLN A 818 -27.50 -37.08 1.53
C GLN A 818 -27.35 -37.82 2.88
N ASP A 819 -28.41 -38.00 3.68
CA ASP A 819 -28.29 -38.70 4.96
C ASP A 819 -28.69 -40.20 4.92
N VAL A 820 -29.16 -40.71 3.78
CA VAL A 820 -29.50 -42.17 3.68
C VAL A 820 -28.31 -43.01 3.23
N GLU A 821 -27.31 -42.45 2.52
CA GLU A 821 -26.15 -43.26 2.12
C GLU A 821 -25.07 -43.38 3.23
N SER A 822 -25.01 -42.47 4.19
CA SER A 822 -24.05 -42.57 5.30
C SER A 822 -24.44 -43.59 6.38
N THR A 823 -25.73 -43.79 6.58
CA THR A 823 -26.24 -44.78 7.57
C THR A 823 -26.23 -46.22 7.04
N GLU A 824 -26.33 -46.48 5.75
CA GLU A 824 -26.17 -47.82 5.18
C GLU A 824 -24.71 -48.28 5.07
N THR A 825 -23.77 -47.32 4.94
CA THR A 825 -22.33 -47.65 4.85
C THR A 825 -21.72 -47.90 6.26
N GLU A 826 -22.19 -47.22 7.28
CA GLU A 826 -21.78 -47.52 8.68
C GLU A 826 -22.33 -48.85 9.23
N ASN A 827 -23.55 -49.23 8.84
CA ASN A 827 -24.10 -50.55 9.25
C ASN A 827 -23.46 -51.74 8.53
N LYS A 828 -22.97 -51.60 7.29
CA LYS A 828 -22.22 -52.62 6.58
C LYS A 828 -20.80 -52.82 7.11
N ASN A 829 -20.17 -51.78 7.62
CA ASN A 829 -18.85 -51.88 8.23
C ASN A 829 -18.87 -52.42 9.67
N LEU A 830 -19.98 -52.28 10.39
CA LEU A 830 -20.15 -52.89 11.75
C LEU A 830 -20.46 -54.39 11.73
N GLU A 831 -20.98 -54.96 10.64
CA GLU A 831 -21.17 -56.41 10.49
C GLU A 831 -19.91 -57.14 10.00
N GLN A 832 -18.93 -56.47 9.39
CA GLN A 832 -17.65 -57.06 9.00
C GLN A 832 -16.62 -57.16 10.13
N TRP A 833 -16.85 -56.54 11.29
CA TRP A 833 -15.98 -56.62 12.47
C TRP A 833 -16.49 -57.59 13.55
N LYS A 834 -17.60 -58.33 13.29
CA LYS A 834 -18.16 -59.35 14.17
C LYS A 834 -18.14 -60.74 13.55
N LYS A 835 -17.32 -60.99 12.53
CA LYS A 835 -17.02 -62.36 12.05
C LYS A 835 -15.54 -62.70 12.19
#